data_c7d60fdafaecb7e2f21a2d7bf2e18655
#
_entry.id   c7d60fdafaecb7e2f21a2d7bf2e18655
#
_cell.length_a   1.000
_cell.length_b   1.000
_cell.length_c   1.000
_cell.angle_alpha   90.00
_cell.angle_beta   90.00
_cell.angle_gamma   90.00
#
_symmetry.space_group_name_H-M   'P 1'
#
loop_
_entity.id
_entity.type
_entity.pdbx_description
1 polymer ?
#
loop_
_entity_poly.entity_id
_entity_poly.type
_entity_poly.pdbx_seq_one_letter_code
_entity_poly.pdbx_strand_id
1 'polypeptide(L)'
;MAEKIYTVTGMSCAACANAVEKALNKNEDINASVNIATEKLNVEYDEGKYDFDKIRKIVESAGYGLVENMTEDRKVELYQEKITSLKKRLILAIVFVIPLLYISMGHMLGAALPEFLNPKVNALNFALAQFVLTLPIIYAGRDFFSHGFKNLVRKSPTMDSLIAIGATAAILYGIYATYRIVTVDPEAHMDLYYESAGVIITLILFGKLLEAKTKGQTSSAIKKLIGLQPKKAKIIENGVEKEILIENLKVGDIVIVKPGEKIAVDGKIVEGSTSVDESMLTGESLPVSKKVGDKVVGGSINKNGSIRFEATEIGKNTVLSQIIKLVEEAQGSKAPISRMADVVAAYFVPIVIGIAIITGVAWFVSGSGLVTALSFFIAVLVIACPCALGLATPTSIMVGTGKGAENGILIKSGEALETTYKIKTIVFDKTGTITKGKPVLTDLIAYGNYKEDELLKIAASVENDSEHPLAEAIVNEAKGKNIEIKPYEKFRAMPGYGIRATFEGKEIQIGNKKLMENKKINVEISQKDYNILSNEGKTPMYISIDNELAGIVAVADVIKETSREAIEKLKKMGIKTIMLTGDNEKTAEFIAKQVGIDDVISEVLPYQKSQKIKELQEKDEFVAMVGDGINDSPALAQANVGIAIGNGTDVAIESADIVLIRNDLRDVAGAIALSKATITNIKENLFWAFFYNVLGIPFAAGIFYAFFNGPKLDPMIAAFAMSFSSVSVLGNALRLKFFKVK
;
A
#
# COMPACT_ATOMS: atom_id res chain seq x y z
N MET A 1 -1.44 18.60 18.29
CA MET A 1 -2.40 17.48 18.27
C MET A 1 -1.62 16.19 18.22
N ALA A 2 -2.05 15.15 18.92
CA ALA A 2 -1.42 13.83 18.84
C ALA A 2 -2.18 12.97 17.84
N GLU A 3 -1.46 12.26 16.98
CA GLU A 3 -2.01 11.25 16.08
C GLU A 3 -1.84 9.87 16.70
N LYS A 4 -2.94 9.13 16.86
CA LYS A 4 -2.91 7.77 17.41
C LYS A 4 -3.78 6.83 16.60
N ILE A 5 -3.37 5.56 16.55
CA ILE A 5 -4.07 4.50 15.85
C ILE A 5 -4.64 3.52 16.87
N TYR A 6 -5.97 3.34 16.84
CA TYR A 6 -6.68 2.38 17.69
C TYR A 6 -7.36 1.30 16.85
N THR A 7 -7.82 0.22 17.48
CA THR A 7 -8.63 -0.80 16.80
C THR A 7 -10.09 -0.67 17.21
N VAL A 8 -11.00 -0.53 16.22
CA VAL A 8 -12.45 -0.49 16.43
C VAL A 8 -13.03 -1.87 16.19
N THR A 9 -13.78 -2.40 17.16
CA THR A 9 -14.41 -3.72 17.08
C THR A 9 -15.92 -3.60 16.85
N GLY A 10 -16.52 -4.60 16.19
CA GLY A 10 -17.97 -4.68 15.97
C GLY A 10 -18.46 -4.03 14.67
N MET A 11 -17.58 -3.48 13.84
CA MET A 11 -17.97 -2.94 12.53
C MET A 11 -18.19 -4.06 11.51
N SER A 12 -19.22 -3.89 10.67
CA SER A 12 -19.57 -4.85 9.63
C SER A 12 -19.65 -4.27 8.21
N CYS A 13 -19.72 -2.94 8.07
CA CYS A 13 -19.86 -2.29 6.77
C CYS A 13 -19.34 -0.85 6.80
N ALA A 14 -19.18 -0.22 5.61
CA ALA A 14 -18.72 1.15 5.47
C ALA A 14 -19.59 2.17 6.22
N ALA A 15 -20.91 1.96 6.28
CA ALA A 15 -21.80 2.81 7.06
C ALA A 15 -21.50 2.75 8.57
N CYS A 16 -21.00 1.62 9.08
CA CYS A 16 -20.55 1.48 10.47
C CYS A 16 -19.31 2.35 10.74
N ALA A 17 -18.31 2.30 9.85
CA ALA A 17 -17.14 3.15 9.93
C ALA A 17 -17.49 4.63 9.91
N ASN A 18 -18.38 5.04 8.99
CA ASN A 18 -18.87 6.40 8.88
C ASN A 18 -19.65 6.86 10.15
N ALA A 19 -20.37 5.96 10.82
CA ALA A 19 -21.05 6.27 12.08
C ALA A 19 -20.06 6.60 13.21
N VAL A 20 -18.96 5.86 13.30
CA VAL A 20 -17.88 6.13 14.27
C VAL A 20 -17.18 7.45 13.95
N GLU A 21 -16.81 7.67 12.66
CA GLU A 21 -16.19 8.93 12.22
C GLU A 21 -17.07 10.14 12.54
N LYS A 22 -18.36 10.08 12.21
CA LYS A 22 -19.31 11.16 12.50
C LYS A 22 -19.46 11.43 14.00
N ALA A 23 -19.42 10.38 14.82
CA ALA A 23 -19.53 10.54 16.27
C ALA A 23 -18.30 11.26 16.86
N LEU A 24 -17.11 10.95 16.36
CA LEU A 24 -15.85 11.57 16.78
C LEU A 24 -15.70 12.98 16.20
N ASN A 25 -15.90 13.15 14.89
CA ASN A 25 -15.71 14.42 14.16
C ASN A 25 -16.80 15.48 14.46
N LYS A 26 -17.80 15.16 15.29
CA LYS A 26 -18.70 16.18 15.87
C LYS A 26 -17.99 17.11 16.85
N ASN A 27 -16.84 16.71 17.37
CA ASN A 27 -16.03 17.49 18.27
C ASN A 27 -14.97 18.22 17.43
N GLU A 28 -14.93 19.56 17.53
CA GLU A 28 -14.07 20.41 16.70
C GLU A 28 -12.55 20.11 16.86
N ASP A 29 -12.15 19.56 18.00
CA ASP A 29 -10.75 19.23 18.31
C ASP A 29 -10.37 17.77 17.99
N ILE A 30 -11.22 17.04 17.25
CA ILE A 30 -10.98 15.64 16.85
C ILE A 30 -11.13 15.51 15.34
N ASN A 31 -10.07 15.00 14.70
CA ASN A 31 -10.08 14.56 13.31
C ASN A 31 -9.90 13.03 13.26
N ALA A 32 -10.94 12.31 12.89
CA ALA A 32 -10.96 10.85 12.94
C ALA A 32 -11.32 10.24 11.59
N SER A 33 -10.59 9.21 11.19
CA SER A 33 -10.90 8.38 10.04
C SER A 33 -10.82 6.90 10.38
N VAL A 34 -11.77 6.10 9.89
CA VAL A 34 -11.87 4.66 10.19
C VAL A 34 -11.75 3.84 8.92
N ASN A 35 -10.81 2.91 8.88
CA ASN A 35 -10.69 1.96 7.80
C ASN A 35 -11.40 0.65 8.18
N ILE A 36 -12.48 0.32 7.46
CA ILE A 36 -13.29 -0.88 7.72
C ILE A 36 -12.55 -2.19 7.41
N ALA A 37 -11.58 -2.21 6.49
CA ALA A 37 -10.88 -3.43 6.12
C ALA A 37 -9.83 -3.83 7.15
N THR A 38 -9.17 -2.84 7.75
CA THR A 38 -8.15 -3.05 8.78
C THR A 38 -8.72 -2.93 10.20
N GLU A 39 -9.97 -2.48 10.33
CA GLU A 39 -10.63 -2.15 11.60
C GLU A 39 -9.84 -1.11 12.42
N LYS A 40 -8.97 -0.29 11.78
CA LYS A 40 -8.17 0.76 12.42
C LYS A 40 -8.90 2.10 12.39
N LEU A 41 -8.82 2.81 13.52
CA LEU A 41 -9.23 4.20 13.69
C LEU A 41 -7.96 5.05 13.79
N ASN A 42 -7.76 5.92 12.82
CA ASN A 42 -6.78 7.01 12.92
C ASN A 42 -7.48 8.20 13.55
N VAL A 43 -6.93 8.74 14.62
CA VAL A 43 -7.51 9.88 15.31
C VAL A 43 -6.44 10.88 15.72
N GLU A 44 -6.62 12.11 15.28
CA GLU A 44 -5.86 13.29 15.72
C GLU A 44 -6.70 14.04 16.74
N TYR A 45 -6.12 14.34 17.90
CA TYR A 45 -6.82 15.04 18.98
C TYR A 45 -5.87 15.81 19.90
N ASP A 46 -6.45 16.73 20.67
CA ASP A 46 -5.71 17.45 21.72
C ASP A 46 -5.63 16.60 23.00
N GLU A 47 -4.44 16.11 23.36
CA GLU A 47 -4.20 15.30 24.58
C GLU A 47 -4.55 16.04 25.87
N GLY A 48 -4.58 17.37 25.87
CA GLY A 48 -5.02 18.16 27.03
C GLY A 48 -6.53 18.08 27.28
N LYS A 49 -7.33 17.78 26.23
CA LYS A 49 -8.79 17.73 26.29
C LYS A 49 -9.34 16.30 26.27
N TYR A 50 -8.72 15.41 25.51
CA TYR A 50 -9.16 14.04 25.29
C TYR A 50 -8.08 13.04 25.70
N ASP A 51 -8.53 11.95 26.31
CA ASP A 51 -7.77 10.76 26.62
C ASP A 51 -8.39 9.53 25.94
N PHE A 52 -7.75 8.37 26.03
CA PHE A 52 -8.26 7.13 25.47
C PHE A 52 -9.68 6.79 25.96
N ASP A 53 -9.96 6.99 27.25
CA ASP A 53 -11.25 6.64 27.82
C ASP A 53 -12.39 7.54 27.32
N LYS A 54 -12.12 8.83 27.06
CA LYS A 54 -13.09 9.73 26.44
C LYS A 54 -13.38 9.35 25.00
N ILE A 55 -12.33 9.09 24.20
CA ILE A 55 -12.48 8.63 22.83
C ILE A 55 -13.25 7.30 22.79
N ARG A 56 -12.88 6.37 23.68
CA ARG A 56 -13.58 5.09 23.82
C ARG A 56 -15.06 5.26 24.11
N LYS A 57 -15.43 6.13 25.04
CA LYS A 57 -16.84 6.42 25.36
C LYS A 57 -17.61 6.98 24.17
N ILE A 58 -16.99 7.83 23.34
CA ILE A 58 -17.61 8.35 22.11
C ILE A 58 -17.87 7.20 21.12
N VAL A 59 -16.88 6.32 20.90
CA VAL A 59 -17.02 5.15 20.03
C VAL A 59 -18.06 4.17 20.57
N GLU A 60 -18.09 3.91 21.87
CA GLU A 60 -19.10 3.06 22.53
C GLU A 60 -20.50 3.66 22.42
N SER A 61 -20.63 4.99 22.49
CA SER A 61 -21.93 5.67 22.27
C SER A 61 -22.45 5.46 20.85
N ALA A 62 -21.53 5.36 19.85
CA ALA A 62 -21.89 4.98 18.48
C ALA A 62 -22.22 3.48 18.34
N GLY A 63 -21.92 2.65 19.36
CA GLY A 63 -22.30 1.23 19.42
C GLY A 63 -21.18 0.27 19.04
N TYR A 64 -19.95 0.74 19.04
CA TYR A 64 -18.77 -0.03 18.66
C TYR A 64 -17.75 -0.08 19.82
N GLY A 65 -16.86 -1.06 19.82
CA GLY A 65 -15.80 -1.14 20.83
C GLY A 65 -14.52 -0.46 20.35
N LEU A 66 -13.72 0.06 21.29
CA LEU A 66 -12.38 0.60 21.02
C LEU A 66 -11.35 -0.13 21.88
N VAL A 67 -10.23 -0.53 21.25
CA VAL A 67 -9.14 -1.23 21.92
C VAL A 67 -7.82 -0.54 21.59
N GLU A 68 -7.02 -0.30 22.63
CA GLU A 68 -5.67 0.25 22.52
C GLU A 68 -4.64 -0.89 22.37
N ASN A 69 -3.64 -0.69 21.52
CA ASN A 69 -2.47 -1.56 21.39
C ASN A 69 -2.76 -3.07 21.34
N MET A 70 -3.48 -3.52 20.33
CA MET A 70 -3.66 -4.95 20.10
C MET A 70 -2.40 -5.54 19.43
N THR A 71 -1.75 -6.52 20.07
CA THR A 71 -0.65 -7.25 19.44
C THR A 71 -1.14 -7.97 18.19
N GLU A 72 -0.28 -8.13 17.18
CA GLU A 72 -0.65 -8.78 15.91
C GLU A 72 -1.11 -10.23 16.14
N ASP A 73 -0.50 -10.96 17.06
CA ASP A 73 -0.93 -12.32 17.41
C ASP A 73 -2.37 -12.32 17.95
N ARG A 74 -2.72 -11.36 18.81
CA ARG A 74 -4.08 -11.23 19.35
C ARG A 74 -5.11 -10.83 18.29
N LYS A 75 -4.73 -9.98 17.33
CA LYS A 75 -5.58 -9.66 16.16
C LYS A 75 -5.86 -10.90 15.32
N VAL A 76 -4.82 -11.70 15.05
CA VAL A 76 -4.96 -12.95 14.30
C VAL A 76 -5.90 -13.93 15.02
N GLU A 77 -5.75 -14.08 16.35
CA GLU A 77 -6.64 -14.94 17.16
C GLU A 77 -8.11 -14.48 17.07
N LEU A 78 -8.38 -13.20 17.34
CA LEU A 78 -9.75 -12.65 17.25
C LEU A 78 -10.36 -12.83 15.86
N TYR A 79 -9.53 -12.69 14.84
CA TYR A 79 -9.95 -12.89 13.45
C TYR A 79 -10.32 -14.34 13.18
N GLN A 80 -9.55 -15.31 13.69
CA GLN A 80 -9.84 -16.74 13.60
C GLN A 80 -11.08 -17.12 14.43
N GLU A 81 -11.25 -16.53 15.61
CA GLU A 81 -12.46 -16.68 16.43
C GLU A 81 -13.70 -16.18 15.67
N LYS A 82 -13.63 -15.02 15.02
CA LYS A 82 -14.70 -14.43 14.19
C LYS A 82 -15.08 -15.35 13.02
N ILE A 83 -14.08 -15.85 12.26
CA ILE A 83 -14.30 -16.80 11.17
C ILE A 83 -14.94 -18.08 11.68
N THR A 84 -14.46 -18.63 12.79
CA THR A 84 -14.96 -19.85 13.39
C THR A 84 -16.39 -19.68 13.87
N SER A 85 -16.71 -18.55 14.50
CA SER A 85 -18.07 -18.19 14.91
C SER A 85 -19.02 -18.09 13.71
N LEU A 86 -18.63 -17.36 12.66
CA LEU A 86 -19.43 -17.24 11.44
C LEU A 86 -19.63 -18.57 10.74
N LYS A 87 -18.60 -19.43 10.72
CA LYS A 87 -18.70 -20.79 10.17
C LYS A 87 -19.69 -21.66 10.95
N LYS A 88 -19.65 -21.65 12.28
CA LYS A 88 -20.60 -22.39 13.13
C LYS A 88 -22.04 -21.93 12.90
N ARG A 89 -22.26 -20.62 12.85
CA ARG A 89 -23.57 -19.99 12.59
C ARG A 89 -24.10 -20.32 11.20
N LEU A 90 -23.24 -20.27 10.18
CA LEU A 90 -23.62 -20.67 8.82
C LEU A 90 -23.99 -22.14 8.73
N ILE A 91 -23.23 -23.03 9.36
CA ILE A 91 -23.56 -24.47 9.40
C ILE A 91 -24.91 -24.66 10.07
N LEU A 92 -25.17 -24.00 11.20
CA LEU A 92 -26.48 -24.03 11.84
C LEU A 92 -27.60 -23.61 10.89
N ALA A 93 -27.42 -22.47 10.21
CA ALA A 93 -28.41 -21.94 9.24
C ALA A 93 -28.65 -22.96 8.08
N ILE A 94 -27.58 -23.53 7.51
CA ILE A 94 -27.66 -24.49 6.40
C ILE A 94 -28.40 -25.76 6.82
N VAL A 95 -28.12 -26.30 8.01
CA VAL A 95 -28.77 -27.51 8.53
C VAL A 95 -30.29 -27.35 8.63
N PHE A 96 -30.76 -26.15 8.93
CA PHE A 96 -32.20 -25.90 9.06
C PHE A 96 -32.85 -25.30 7.81
N VAL A 97 -32.11 -24.59 6.94
CA VAL A 97 -32.67 -24.04 5.69
C VAL A 97 -32.91 -25.12 4.64
N ILE A 98 -32.10 -26.20 4.61
CA ILE A 98 -32.27 -27.30 3.65
C ILE A 98 -33.62 -28.00 3.88
N PRO A 99 -33.96 -28.51 5.09
CA PRO A 99 -35.27 -29.09 5.34
C PRO A 99 -36.41 -28.06 5.21
N LEU A 100 -36.18 -26.79 5.55
CA LEU A 100 -37.15 -25.73 5.34
C LEU A 100 -37.51 -25.59 3.86
N LEU A 101 -36.52 -25.52 2.95
CA LEU A 101 -36.72 -25.48 1.49
C LEU A 101 -37.35 -26.78 0.97
N TYR A 102 -36.98 -27.94 1.51
CA TYR A 102 -37.58 -29.21 1.13
C TYR A 102 -39.07 -29.24 1.44
N ILE A 103 -39.48 -28.74 2.61
CA ILE A 103 -40.90 -28.69 2.99
C ILE A 103 -41.62 -27.62 2.15
N SER A 104 -41.10 -26.38 2.05
CA SER A 104 -41.80 -25.29 1.36
C SER A 104 -41.93 -25.50 -0.12
N MET A 105 -40.85 -25.89 -0.82
CA MET A 105 -40.78 -25.96 -2.29
C MET A 105 -40.75 -27.39 -2.82
N GLY A 106 -40.36 -28.39 -2.02
CA GLY A 106 -40.18 -29.77 -2.48
C GLY A 106 -41.45 -30.39 -3.03
N HIS A 107 -42.61 -30.10 -2.40
CA HIS A 107 -43.90 -30.60 -2.88
C HIS A 107 -44.27 -30.02 -4.29
N MET A 108 -43.85 -28.81 -4.64
CA MET A 108 -44.07 -28.22 -5.96
C MET A 108 -43.22 -28.92 -7.02
N LEU A 109 -42.07 -29.50 -6.62
CA LEU A 109 -41.15 -30.26 -7.47
C LEU A 109 -41.46 -31.76 -7.51
N GLY A 110 -42.60 -32.20 -6.86
CA GLY A 110 -43.03 -33.61 -6.84
C GLY A 110 -42.37 -34.45 -5.73
N ALA A 111 -41.68 -33.82 -4.75
CA ALA A 111 -41.13 -34.52 -3.62
C ALA A 111 -42.22 -35.04 -2.67
N ALA A 112 -42.11 -36.28 -2.20
CA ALA A 112 -43.06 -36.87 -1.28
C ALA A 112 -42.92 -36.25 0.12
N LEU A 113 -43.98 -35.60 0.60
CA LEU A 113 -44.07 -35.15 2.00
C LEU A 113 -44.88 -36.15 2.80
N PRO A 114 -44.50 -36.39 4.06
CA PRO A 114 -45.36 -37.18 4.97
C PRO A 114 -46.76 -36.57 5.07
N GLU A 115 -47.78 -37.41 5.24
CA GLU A 115 -49.18 -36.99 5.22
C GLU A 115 -49.49 -35.87 6.24
N PHE A 116 -48.84 -35.93 7.41
CA PHE A 116 -48.99 -34.93 8.48
C PHE A 116 -48.35 -33.55 8.12
N LEU A 117 -47.48 -33.48 7.11
CA LEU A 117 -46.89 -32.23 6.58
C LEU A 117 -47.42 -31.86 5.16
N ASN A 118 -48.38 -32.63 4.66
CA ASN A 118 -49.00 -32.31 3.36
C ASN A 118 -49.88 -31.05 3.49
N PRO A 119 -49.57 -29.95 2.75
CA PRO A 119 -50.32 -28.70 2.89
C PRO A 119 -51.83 -28.83 2.53
N LYS A 120 -52.17 -29.78 1.65
CA LYS A 120 -53.57 -30.05 1.28
C LYS A 120 -54.38 -30.79 2.38
N VAL A 121 -53.70 -31.48 3.29
CA VAL A 121 -54.31 -32.23 4.37
C VAL A 121 -54.20 -31.53 5.70
N ASN A 122 -52.98 -31.00 6.01
CA ASN A 122 -52.66 -30.38 7.29
C ASN A 122 -51.88 -29.04 7.07
N ALA A 123 -52.53 -28.04 6.50
CA ALA A 123 -51.91 -26.75 6.22
C ALA A 123 -51.32 -26.07 7.47
N LEU A 124 -51.90 -26.26 8.64
CA LEU A 124 -51.34 -25.72 9.89
C LEU A 124 -50.03 -26.41 10.31
N ASN A 125 -49.97 -27.73 10.25
CA ASN A 125 -48.72 -28.44 10.57
C ASN A 125 -47.60 -28.08 9.58
N PHE A 126 -47.96 -27.91 8.30
CA PHE A 126 -47.02 -27.42 7.25
C PHE A 126 -46.47 -26.00 7.58
N ALA A 127 -47.28 -25.09 8.00
CA ALA A 127 -46.87 -23.76 8.41
C ALA A 127 -46.06 -23.73 9.70
N LEU A 128 -46.51 -24.50 10.74
CA LEU A 128 -45.80 -24.60 12.01
C LEU A 128 -44.42 -25.23 11.85
N ALA A 129 -44.30 -26.28 11.02
CA ALA A 129 -43.00 -26.91 10.74
C ALA A 129 -42.02 -25.91 10.12
N GLN A 130 -42.46 -25.11 9.17
CA GLN A 130 -41.64 -24.06 8.58
C GLN A 130 -41.24 -22.98 9.59
N PHE A 131 -42.19 -22.52 10.44
CA PHE A 131 -41.92 -21.59 11.51
C PHE A 131 -40.84 -22.10 12.48
N VAL A 132 -41.02 -23.35 12.98
CA VAL A 132 -40.07 -23.99 13.93
C VAL A 132 -38.67 -24.10 13.30
N LEU A 133 -38.57 -24.51 12.02
CA LEU A 133 -37.29 -24.59 11.31
C LEU A 133 -36.63 -23.24 11.10
N THR A 134 -37.41 -22.14 11.01
CA THR A 134 -36.89 -20.79 10.85
C THR A 134 -36.28 -20.24 12.14
N LEU A 135 -36.74 -20.65 13.32
CA LEU A 135 -36.22 -20.15 14.61
C LEU A 135 -34.70 -20.30 14.81
N PRO A 136 -34.08 -21.48 14.54
CA PRO A 136 -32.62 -21.62 14.60
C PRO A 136 -31.88 -20.76 13.60
N ILE A 137 -32.49 -20.48 12.43
CA ILE A 137 -31.90 -19.61 11.41
C ILE A 137 -31.91 -18.16 11.88
N ILE A 138 -33.01 -17.71 12.50
CA ILE A 138 -33.10 -16.39 13.14
C ILE A 138 -32.03 -16.25 14.24
N TYR A 139 -31.86 -17.27 15.07
CA TYR A 139 -30.83 -17.30 16.11
C TYR A 139 -29.41 -17.21 15.48
N ALA A 140 -29.17 -17.92 14.38
CA ALA A 140 -27.91 -17.80 13.64
C ALA A 140 -27.70 -16.37 13.09
N GLY A 141 -28.76 -15.69 12.65
CA GLY A 141 -28.79 -14.32 12.13
C GLY A 141 -28.99 -13.20 13.17
N ARG A 142 -29.03 -13.51 14.48
CA ARG A 142 -29.42 -12.56 15.54
C ARG A 142 -28.73 -11.20 15.51
N ASP A 143 -27.45 -11.15 15.06
CA ASP A 143 -26.69 -9.92 14.99
C ASP A 143 -27.25 -8.95 13.93
N PHE A 144 -27.84 -9.47 12.85
CA PHE A 144 -28.49 -8.64 11.84
C PHE A 144 -29.66 -7.88 12.43
N PHE A 145 -30.46 -8.54 13.24
CA PHE A 145 -31.63 -7.92 13.89
C PHE A 145 -31.19 -6.93 14.96
N SER A 146 -30.28 -7.32 15.87
CA SER A 146 -29.84 -6.47 16.97
C SER A 146 -29.13 -5.21 16.49
N HIS A 147 -28.17 -5.33 15.56
CA HIS A 147 -27.44 -4.19 14.99
C HIS A 147 -28.32 -3.40 14.04
N GLY A 148 -29.11 -4.09 13.21
CA GLY A 148 -29.99 -3.46 12.21
C GLY A 148 -30.99 -2.52 12.82
N PHE A 149 -31.77 -2.97 13.81
CA PHE A 149 -32.76 -2.13 14.49
C PHE A 149 -32.13 -1.05 15.37
N LYS A 150 -31.02 -1.36 16.07
CA LYS A 150 -30.31 -0.37 16.86
C LYS A 150 -29.82 0.81 16.00
N ASN A 151 -29.26 0.51 14.83
CA ASN A 151 -28.78 1.54 13.90
C ASN A 151 -29.94 2.32 13.26
N LEU A 152 -31.09 1.68 13.03
CA LEU A 152 -32.29 2.35 12.52
C LEU A 152 -32.83 3.39 13.52
N VAL A 153 -32.91 3.00 14.81
CA VAL A 153 -33.32 3.92 15.89
C VAL A 153 -32.34 5.11 16.03
N ARG A 154 -31.05 4.87 15.80
CA ARG A 154 -30.00 5.91 15.82
C ARG A 154 -29.97 6.79 14.57
N LYS A 155 -30.93 6.66 13.65
CA LYS A 155 -31.00 7.41 12.37
C LYS A 155 -29.72 7.25 11.51
N SER A 156 -29.02 6.13 11.65
CA SER A 156 -27.85 5.74 10.86
C SER A 156 -28.07 4.34 10.29
N PRO A 157 -29.08 4.14 9.40
CA PRO A 157 -29.41 2.83 8.86
C PRO A 157 -28.22 2.25 8.09
N THR A 158 -27.99 0.95 8.30
CA THR A 158 -26.89 0.20 7.69
C THR A 158 -27.45 -0.94 6.84
N MET A 159 -26.57 -1.70 6.19
CA MET A 159 -26.91 -2.94 5.51
C MET A 159 -27.71 -3.90 6.42
N ASP A 160 -27.28 -4.05 7.68
CA ASP A 160 -27.97 -4.91 8.65
C ASP A 160 -29.42 -4.42 8.90
N SER A 161 -29.68 -3.11 8.76
CA SER A 161 -31.04 -2.55 8.87
C SER A 161 -31.95 -3.01 7.72
N LEU A 162 -31.44 -3.06 6.49
CA LEU A 162 -32.22 -3.55 5.33
C LEU A 162 -32.59 -5.02 5.50
N ILE A 163 -31.62 -5.84 5.94
CA ILE A 163 -31.81 -7.27 6.21
C ILE A 163 -32.82 -7.47 7.34
N ALA A 164 -32.66 -6.73 8.45
CA ALA A 164 -33.56 -6.80 9.59
C ALA A 164 -35.00 -6.47 9.21
N ILE A 165 -35.23 -5.38 8.45
CA ILE A 165 -36.58 -4.99 8.01
C ILE A 165 -37.15 -6.06 7.07
N GLY A 166 -36.40 -6.50 6.06
CA GLY A 166 -36.83 -7.48 5.05
C GLY A 166 -37.18 -8.84 5.68
N ALA A 167 -36.26 -9.39 6.48
CA ALA A 167 -36.49 -10.67 7.17
C ALA A 167 -37.63 -10.59 8.19
N THR A 168 -37.71 -9.50 8.95
CA THR A 168 -38.83 -9.31 9.92
C THR A 168 -40.16 -9.21 9.21
N ALA A 169 -40.25 -8.49 8.08
CA ALA A 169 -41.45 -8.40 7.27
C ALA A 169 -41.93 -9.78 6.77
N ALA A 170 -40.96 -10.59 6.27
CA ALA A 170 -41.23 -11.96 5.83
C ALA A 170 -41.72 -12.86 6.98
N ILE A 171 -41.12 -12.78 8.15
CA ILE A 171 -41.49 -13.57 9.34
C ILE A 171 -42.88 -13.13 9.85
N LEU A 172 -43.13 -11.85 10.00
CA LEU A 172 -44.40 -11.32 10.49
C LEU A 172 -45.55 -11.70 9.52
N TYR A 173 -45.27 -11.61 8.23
CA TYR A 173 -46.24 -12.05 7.24
C TYR A 173 -46.50 -13.56 7.30
N GLY A 174 -45.46 -14.39 7.46
CA GLY A 174 -45.60 -15.82 7.65
C GLY A 174 -46.46 -16.19 8.88
N ILE A 175 -46.30 -15.42 9.99
CA ILE A 175 -47.14 -15.57 11.19
C ILE A 175 -48.60 -15.19 10.88
N TYR A 176 -48.80 -14.07 10.15
CA TYR A 176 -50.12 -13.66 9.73
C TYR A 176 -50.81 -14.67 8.77
N ALA A 177 -50.04 -15.22 7.82
CA ALA A 177 -50.57 -16.26 6.92
C ALA A 177 -50.87 -17.56 7.70
N THR A 178 -50.06 -17.93 8.67
CA THR A 178 -50.35 -19.04 9.58
C THR A 178 -51.64 -18.84 10.36
N TYR A 179 -51.88 -17.60 10.87
CA TYR A 179 -53.15 -17.22 11.51
C TYR A 179 -54.36 -17.35 10.54
N ARG A 180 -54.20 -16.90 9.30
CA ARG A 180 -55.22 -17.04 8.24
C ARG A 180 -55.61 -18.50 7.96
N ILE A 181 -54.62 -19.41 7.92
CA ILE A 181 -54.83 -20.85 7.71
C ILE A 181 -55.80 -21.40 8.75
N VAL A 182 -55.70 -20.94 10.00
CA VAL A 182 -56.56 -21.42 11.11
C VAL A 182 -57.94 -20.81 11.10
N THR A 183 -58.09 -19.52 10.68
CA THR A 183 -59.29 -18.72 10.90
C THR A 183 -60.16 -18.53 9.69
N VAL A 184 -59.57 -18.39 8.47
CA VAL A 184 -60.29 -17.87 7.31
C VAL A 184 -60.04 -18.69 6.04
N ASP A 185 -58.82 -19.14 5.76
CA ASP A 185 -58.46 -19.61 4.43
C ASP A 185 -57.31 -20.63 4.50
N PRO A 186 -57.62 -21.93 4.40
CA PRO A 186 -56.61 -22.96 4.37
C PRO A 186 -55.58 -22.87 3.20
N GLU A 187 -55.96 -22.22 2.10
CA GLU A 187 -55.06 -22.03 0.94
C GLU A 187 -53.98 -20.95 1.19
N ALA A 188 -54.06 -20.20 2.29
CA ALA A 188 -53.04 -19.27 2.72
C ALA A 188 -51.66 -19.92 2.98
N HIS A 189 -51.57 -21.27 2.95
CA HIS A 189 -50.31 -21.99 3.00
C HIS A 189 -49.41 -21.76 1.79
N MET A 190 -49.94 -21.26 0.67
CA MET A 190 -49.15 -20.83 -0.51
C MET A 190 -48.43 -19.49 -0.31
N ASP A 191 -48.82 -18.73 0.70
CA ASP A 191 -48.35 -17.38 0.96
C ASP A 191 -47.39 -17.32 2.17
N LEU A 192 -46.84 -18.43 2.60
CA LEU A 192 -45.85 -18.50 3.68
C LEU A 192 -44.50 -17.96 3.18
N TYR A 193 -43.84 -17.06 3.91
CA TYR A 193 -42.54 -16.45 3.54
C TYR A 193 -41.44 -16.83 4.53
N TYR A 194 -41.60 -17.91 5.30
CA TYR A 194 -40.59 -18.38 6.23
C TYR A 194 -39.32 -18.84 5.54
N GLU A 195 -39.45 -19.52 4.38
CA GLU A 195 -38.32 -19.94 3.57
C GLU A 195 -37.54 -18.75 3.00
N SER A 196 -38.22 -17.70 2.60
CA SER A 196 -37.59 -16.48 2.10
C SER A 196 -36.73 -15.84 3.20
N ALA A 197 -37.27 -15.67 4.41
CA ALA A 197 -36.49 -15.18 5.55
C ALA A 197 -35.28 -16.06 5.86
N GLY A 198 -35.47 -17.40 5.86
CA GLY A 198 -34.41 -18.37 6.11
C GLY A 198 -33.30 -18.33 5.09
N VAL A 199 -33.64 -18.28 3.81
CA VAL A 199 -32.68 -18.20 2.70
C VAL A 199 -31.91 -16.88 2.71
N ILE A 200 -32.62 -15.75 2.89
CA ILE A 200 -31.98 -14.41 2.96
C ILE A 200 -30.90 -14.41 4.06
N ILE A 201 -31.25 -14.83 5.29
CA ILE A 201 -30.31 -14.86 6.41
C ILE A 201 -29.12 -15.78 6.11
N THR A 202 -29.38 -16.98 5.55
CA THR A 202 -28.33 -17.98 5.27
C THR A 202 -27.36 -17.50 4.19
N LEU A 203 -27.88 -16.95 3.09
CA LEU A 203 -27.04 -16.44 1.98
C LEU A 203 -26.20 -15.24 2.41
N ILE A 204 -26.75 -14.37 3.25
CA ILE A 204 -25.99 -13.23 3.76
C ILE A 204 -24.92 -13.68 4.77
N LEU A 205 -25.19 -14.67 5.63
CA LEU A 205 -24.16 -15.28 6.48
C LEU A 205 -23.05 -15.93 5.63
N PHE A 206 -23.39 -16.59 4.54
CA PHE A 206 -22.43 -17.13 3.58
C PHE A 206 -21.57 -16.03 2.96
N GLY A 207 -22.18 -14.94 2.48
CA GLY A 207 -21.48 -13.77 1.97
C GLY A 207 -20.51 -13.17 2.99
N LYS A 208 -20.94 -13.00 4.25
CA LYS A 208 -20.09 -12.49 5.35
C LYS A 208 -18.93 -13.44 5.70
N LEU A 209 -19.12 -14.75 5.61
CA LEU A 209 -18.04 -15.72 5.82
C LEU A 209 -16.99 -15.63 4.70
N LEU A 210 -17.42 -15.52 3.44
CA LEU A 210 -16.50 -15.32 2.30
C LEU A 210 -15.73 -14.00 2.43
N GLU A 211 -16.42 -12.93 2.78
CA GLU A 211 -15.82 -11.62 3.07
C GLU A 211 -14.73 -11.73 4.15
N ALA A 212 -15.07 -12.33 5.30
CA ALA A 212 -14.13 -12.53 6.40
C ALA A 212 -12.90 -13.33 5.94
N LYS A 213 -13.08 -14.47 5.28
CA LYS A 213 -11.96 -15.28 4.78
C LYS A 213 -11.03 -14.51 3.86
N THR A 214 -11.56 -13.68 2.98
CA THR A 214 -10.76 -12.95 1.99
C THR A 214 -10.03 -11.77 2.60
N LYS A 215 -10.66 -11.04 3.53
CA LYS A 215 -9.95 -10.04 4.34
C LYS A 215 -8.71 -10.65 5.02
N GLY A 216 -8.80 -11.87 5.54
CA GLY A 216 -7.65 -12.60 6.12
C GLY A 216 -6.56 -12.95 5.10
N GLN A 217 -6.90 -13.19 3.83
CA GLN A 217 -5.94 -13.50 2.77
C GLN A 217 -5.26 -12.25 2.18
N THR A 218 -5.90 -11.08 2.24
CA THR A 218 -5.33 -9.81 1.75
C THR A 218 -4.21 -9.30 2.65
N SER A 219 -4.19 -9.63 3.94
CA SER A 219 -3.07 -9.38 4.87
C SER A 219 -1.86 -10.31 4.67
N SER A 220 -1.86 -11.15 3.63
CA SER A 220 -0.80 -12.16 3.44
C SER A 220 0.58 -11.55 3.18
N ALA A 221 0.68 -10.36 2.55
CA ALA A 221 1.94 -9.68 2.29
C ALA A 221 2.62 -9.26 3.61
N ILE A 222 1.88 -8.62 4.52
CA ILE A 222 2.41 -8.25 5.85
C ILE A 222 2.81 -9.49 6.63
N LYS A 223 1.98 -10.57 6.62
CA LYS A 223 2.32 -11.83 7.28
C LYS A 223 3.59 -12.46 6.75
N LYS A 224 3.85 -12.36 5.44
CA LYS A 224 5.11 -12.82 4.84
C LYS A 224 6.28 -11.99 5.36
N LEU A 225 6.16 -10.66 5.41
CA LEU A 225 7.20 -9.76 5.93
C LEU A 225 7.49 -10.04 7.42
N ILE A 226 6.44 -10.14 8.26
CA ILE A 226 6.60 -10.50 9.68
C ILE A 226 7.25 -11.87 9.84
N GLY A 227 6.91 -12.84 8.98
CA GLY A 227 7.49 -14.18 8.97
C GLY A 227 8.97 -14.23 8.57
N LEU A 228 9.55 -13.12 8.07
CA LEU A 228 10.98 -13.02 7.79
C LEU A 228 11.82 -12.89 9.06
N GLN A 229 11.30 -12.23 10.07
CA GLN A 229 12.00 -12.04 11.35
C GLN A 229 12.05 -13.34 12.13
N PRO A 230 13.25 -13.87 12.48
CA PRO A 230 13.35 -15.02 13.36
C PRO A 230 12.92 -14.64 14.78
N LYS A 231 12.48 -15.60 15.57
CA LYS A 231 12.08 -15.35 16.98
C LYS A 231 13.26 -15.35 17.95
N LYS A 232 14.40 -15.91 17.53
CA LYS A 232 15.60 -16.08 18.35
C LYS A 232 16.83 -15.64 17.58
N ALA A 233 17.86 -15.20 18.28
CA ALA A 233 19.17 -14.86 17.77
C ALA A 233 20.26 -15.56 18.58
N LYS A 234 21.39 -15.87 17.94
CA LYS A 234 22.58 -16.39 18.61
C LYS A 234 23.55 -15.25 18.82
N ILE A 235 23.92 -14.98 20.08
CA ILE A 235 24.89 -13.96 20.45
C ILE A 235 26.15 -14.58 21.03
N ILE A 236 27.24 -13.82 21.04
CA ILE A 236 28.48 -14.18 21.74
C ILE A 236 28.53 -13.36 23.02
N GLU A 237 28.36 -14.02 24.15
CA GLU A 237 28.50 -13.42 25.48
C GLU A 237 29.70 -14.10 26.20
N ASN A 238 30.71 -13.33 26.58
CA ASN A 238 31.94 -13.83 27.19
C ASN A 238 32.64 -14.96 26.41
N GLY A 239 32.60 -14.90 25.06
CA GLY A 239 33.21 -15.89 24.18
C GLY A 239 32.42 -17.18 23.96
N VAL A 240 31.20 -17.28 24.53
CA VAL A 240 30.32 -18.45 24.40
C VAL A 240 29.09 -18.11 23.56
N GLU A 241 28.72 -19.00 22.62
CA GLU A 241 27.47 -18.87 21.86
C GLU A 241 26.28 -19.11 22.79
N LYS A 242 25.33 -18.15 22.80
CA LYS A 242 24.08 -18.24 23.59
C LYS A 242 22.89 -17.87 22.71
N GLU A 243 21.85 -18.67 22.73
CA GLU A 243 20.60 -18.38 22.05
C GLU A 243 19.69 -17.53 22.96
N ILE A 244 19.23 -16.40 22.45
CA ILE A 244 18.31 -15.50 23.16
C ILE A 244 17.08 -15.17 22.30
N LEU A 245 16.01 -14.72 22.93
CA LEU A 245 14.89 -14.11 22.19
C LEU A 245 15.32 -12.77 21.60
N ILE A 246 14.86 -12.47 20.39
CA ILE A 246 15.17 -11.20 19.70
C ILE A 246 14.79 -9.99 20.56
N GLU A 247 13.71 -10.09 21.34
CA GLU A 247 13.24 -9.02 22.23
C GLU A 247 14.25 -8.65 23.32
N ASN A 248 15.17 -9.55 23.64
CA ASN A 248 16.22 -9.36 24.66
C ASN A 248 17.57 -8.90 24.06
N LEU A 249 17.65 -8.75 22.74
CA LEU A 249 18.85 -8.33 22.03
C LEU A 249 19.06 -6.82 22.24
N LYS A 250 20.32 -6.40 22.40
CA LYS A 250 20.71 -4.99 22.64
C LYS A 250 21.57 -4.49 21.49
N VAL A 251 21.54 -3.17 21.27
CA VAL A 251 22.51 -2.51 20.38
C VAL A 251 23.92 -2.73 20.92
N GLY A 252 24.85 -3.13 20.04
CA GLY A 252 26.22 -3.48 20.37
C GLY A 252 26.45 -4.97 20.63
N ASP A 253 25.40 -5.80 20.72
CA ASP A 253 25.57 -7.26 20.84
C ASP A 253 26.18 -7.84 19.56
N ILE A 254 27.10 -8.80 19.73
CA ILE A 254 27.71 -9.53 18.60
C ILE A 254 26.84 -10.75 18.27
N VAL A 255 26.19 -10.68 17.12
CA VAL A 255 25.33 -11.76 16.62
C VAL A 255 26.09 -12.63 15.65
N ILE A 256 25.96 -13.97 15.79
CA ILE A 256 26.51 -14.94 14.84
C ILE A 256 25.41 -15.50 13.97
N VAL A 257 25.68 -15.59 12.65
CA VAL A 257 24.75 -16.16 11.66
C VAL A 257 25.50 -17.14 10.77
N LYS A 258 25.04 -18.38 10.79
CA LYS A 258 25.59 -19.48 9.99
C LYS A 258 24.91 -19.56 8.61
N PRO A 259 25.51 -20.24 7.63
CA PRO A 259 24.88 -20.44 6.32
C PRO A 259 23.46 -21.04 6.43
N GLY A 260 22.51 -20.46 5.69
CA GLY A 260 21.10 -20.84 5.70
C GLY A 260 20.26 -20.19 6.81
N GLU A 261 20.87 -19.53 7.79
CA GLU A 261 20.16 -18.84 8.85
C GLU A 261 19.71 -17.44 8.42
N LYS A 262 18.63 -16.96 9.04
CA LYS A 262 18.13 -15.58 8.85
C LYS A 262 18.89 -14.63 9.76
N ILE A 263 19.19 -13.43 9.23
CA ILE A 263 19.75 -12.31 9.98
C ILE A 263 18.64 -11.76 10.89
N ALA A 264 18.94 -11.64 12.17
CA ALA A 264 17.93 -11.34 13.18
C ALA A 264 17.53 -9.86 13.23
N VAL A 265 18.50 -8.96 13.13
CA VAL A 265 18.39 -7.50 13.25
C VAL A 265 19.38 -6.83 12.32
N ASP A 266 19.30 -5.52 12.17
CA ASP A 266 20.24 -4.77 11.34
C ASP A 266 21.59 -4.61 12.06
N GLY A 267 22.67 -4.63 11.31
CA GLY A 267 24.00 -4.53 11.90
C GLY A 267 25.12 -4.32 10.90
N LYS A 268 26.36 -4.32 11.42
CA LYS A 268 27.60 -4.17 10.65
C LYS A 268 28.50 -5.37 10.86
N ILE A 269 28.98 -5.98 9.77
CA ILE A 269 29.85 -7.15 9.84
C ILE A 269 31.18 -6.77 10.50
N VAL A 270 31.56 -7.49 11.56
CA VAL A 270 32.83 -7.33 12.27
C VAL A 270 33.80 -8.47 11.97
N GLU A 271 33.30 -9.65 11.55
CA GLU A 271 34.15 -10.81 11.22
C GLU A 271 33.44 -11.68 10.16
N GLY A 272 34.25 -12.18 9.20
CA GLY A 272 33.77 -13.08 8.15
C GLY A 272 33.41 -12.37 6.85
N SER A 273 33.02 -13.18 5.87
CA SER A 273 32.48 -12.73 4.58
C SER A 273 31.42 -13.72 4.10
N THR A 274 30.43 -13.24 3.38
CA THR A 274 29.33 -14.07 2.92
C THR A 274 28.64 -13.47 1.70
N SER A 275 27.68 -14.22 1.12
CA SER A 275 26.67 -13.69 0.21
C SER A 275 25.30 -13.71 0.94
N VAL A 276 24.62 -12.60 0.96
CA VAL A 276 23.32 -12.41 1.63
C VAL A 276 22.21 -12.31 0.60
N ASP A 277 21.18 -13.10 0.76
CA ASP A 277 19.96 -13.04 -0.05
C ASP A 277 18.99 -12.02 0.59
N GLU A 278 18.93 -10.86 -0.03
CA GLU A 278 18.07 -9.75 0.37
C GLU A 278 16.78 -9.71 -0.49
N SER A 279 16.51 -10.74 -1.31
CA SER A 279 15.41 -10.76 -2.31
C SER A 279 14.02 -10.54 -1.72
N MET A 280 13.79 -10.94 -0.48
CA MET A 280 12.51 -10.76 0.20
C MET A 280 12.24 -9.30 0.60
N LEU A 281 13.29 -8.48 0.68
CA LEU A 281 13.21 -7.04 1.01
C LEU A 281 13.35 -6.20 -0.26
N THR A 282 14.37 -6.50 -1.08
CA THR A 282 14.71 -5.72 -2.27
C THR A 282 14.01 -6.21 -3.54
N GLY A 283 13.56 -7.47 -3.58
CA GLY A 283 13.05 -8.12 -4.80
C GLY A 283 14.14 -8.54 -5.80
N GLU A 284 15.43 -8.37 -5.47
CA GLU A 284 16.55 -8.79 -6.32
C GLU A 284 16.88 -10.26 -6.08
N SER A 285 16.92 -11.07 -7.15
CA SER A 285 17.12 -12.52 -7.03
C SER A 285 18.59 -12.93 -6.80
N LEU A 286 19.56 -12.05 -7.05
CA LEU A 286 20.98 -12.35 -6.90
C LEU A 286 21.45 -11.99 -5.49
N PRO A 287 22.10 -12.94 -4.77
CA PRO A 287 22.68 -12.65 -3.48
C PRO A 287 23.81 -11.60 -3.56
N VAL A 288 23.85 -10.70 -2.58
CA VAL A 288 24.83 -9.61 -2.50
C VAL A 288 26.01 -10.07 -1.65
N SER A 289 27.25 -9.94 -2.18
CA SER A 289 28.46 -10.24 -1.43
C SER A 289 28.71 -9.19 -0.36
N LYS A 290 28.96 -9.63 0.88
CA LYS A 290 29.21 -8.79 2.06
C LYS A 290 30.51 -9.20 2.74
N LYS A 291 31.27 -8.21 3.20
CA LYS A 291 32.54 -8.35 3.91
C LYS A 291 32.58 -7.51 5.17
N VAL A 292 33.63 -7.62 5.95
CA VAL A 292 33.83 -6.81 7.16
C VAL A 292 33.67 -5.33 6.84
N GLY A 293 32.85 -4.64 7.66
CA GLY A 293 32.48 -3.25 7.48
C GLY A 293 31.17 -3.01 6.73
N ASP A 294 30.65 -4.00 6.00
CA ASP A 294 29.39 -3.87 5.27
C ASP A 294 28.17 -4.00 6.20
N LYS A 295 27.08 -3.33 5.84
CA LYS A 295 25.80 -3.43 6.55
C LYS A 295 25.05 -4.70 6.15
N VAL A 296 24.38 -5.31 7.12
CA VAL A 296 23.42 -6.40 6.94
C VAL A 296 22.05 -5.99 7.47
N VAL A 297 20.98 -6.48 6.83
CA VAL A 297 19.59 -6.11 7.14
C VAL A 297 18.85 -7.31 7.71
N GLY A 298 18.11 -7.08 8.78
CA GLY A 298 17.27 -8.09 9.43
C GLY A 298 16.20 -8.66 8.49
N GLY A 299 15.97 -9.98 8.57
CA GLY A 299 15.07 -10.71 7.67
C GLY A 299 15.71 -11.29 6.42
N SER A 300 16.95 -10.87 6.06
CA SER A 300 17.73 -11.44 4.97
C SER A 300 18.27 -12.83 5.34
N ILE A 301 18.66 -13.63 4.34
CA ILE A 301 19.16 -15.00 4.52
C ILE A 301 20.65 -15.06 4.20
N ASN A 302 21.44 -15.51 5.15
CA ASN A 302 22.86 -15.81 4.94
C ASN A 302 23.03 -17.07 4.07
N LYS A 303 23.76 -16.99 2.94
CA LYS A 303 23.88 -18.12 2.00
C LYS A 303 25.12 -18.96 2.22
N ASN A 304 26.31 -18.36 2.39
CA ASN A 304 27.57 -19.08 2.31
C ASN A 304 28.34 -19.07 3.63
N GLY A 305 29.26 -18.14 3.85
CA GLY A 305 30.13 -18.09 5.02
C GLY A 305 29.43 -17.83 6.34
N SER A 306 30.05 -18.17 7.46
CA SER A 306 29.59 -17.71 8.78
C SER A 306 30.09 -16.28 9.00
N ILE A 307 29.20 -15.42 9.48
CA ILE A 307 29.52 -14.02 9.81
C ILE A 307 29.22 -13.72 11.26
N ARG A 308 29.96 -12.77 11.83
CA ARG A 308 29.66 -12.09 13.07
C ARG A 308 29.41 -10.63 12.75
N PHE A 309 28.33 -10.10 13.26
CA PHE A 309 28.01 -8.69 13.09
C PHE A 309 27.58 -8.06 14.42
N GLU A 310 27.89 -6.79 14.56
CA GLU A 310 27.43 -5.96 15.67
C GLU A 310 26.05 -5.43 15.37
N ALA A 311 25.09 -5.63 16.28
CA ALA A 311 23.73 -5.13 16.14
C ALA A 311 23.73 -3.59 16.25
N THR A 312 23.28 -2.90 15.19
CA THR A 312 23.19 -1.42 15.16
C THR A 312 21.78 -0.92 15.41
N GLU A 313 20.75 -1.63 14.90
CA GLU A 313 19.35 -1.30 15.06
C GLU A 313 18.55 -2.53 15.50
N ILE A 314 17.63 -2.35 16.47
CA ILE A 314 16.84 -3.43 17.07
C ILE A 314 15.35 -3.05 17.15
N GLY A 315 14.49 -4.05 17.30
CA GLY A 315 13.05 -3.86 17.56
C GLY A 315 12.37 -3.04 16.46
N LYS A 316 11.74 -1.91 16.85
CA LYS A 316 10.96 -1.06 15.94
C LYS A 316 11.81 -0.25 14.96
N ASN A 317 13.10 -0.09 15.25
CA ASN A 317 14.02 0.72 14.43
C ASN A 317 14.62 -0.07 13.26
N THR A 318 14.50 -1.40 13.23
CA THR A 318 15.02 -2.19 12.10
C THR A 318 14.30 -1.82 10.80
N VAL A 319 15.03 -1.86 9.67
CA VAL A 319 14.49 -1.59 8.33
C VAL A 319 13.25 -2.42 8.05
N LEU A 320 13.26 -3.72 8.40
CA LEU A 320 12.11 -4.60 8.23
C LEU A 320 10.90 -4.11 9.04
N SER A 321 11.09 -3.66 10.29
CA SER A 321 10.01 -3.14 11.12
C SER A 321 9.45 -1.83 10.56
N GLN A 322 10.30 -0.95 10.03
CA GLN A 322 9.87 0.28 9.35
C GLN A 322 9.07 -0.03 8.07
N ILE A 323 9.50 -1.00 7.27
CA ILE A 323 8.75 -1.46 6.09
C ILE A 323 7.37 -1.97 6.49
N ILE A 324 7.27 -2.81 7.52
CA ILE A 324 6.00 -3.34 8.02
C ILE A 324 5.09 -2.19 8.46
N LYS A 325 5.63 -1.23 9.22
CA LYS A 325 4.89 -0.05 9.69
C LYS A 325 4.34 0.77 8.51
N LEU A 326 5.16 1.08 7.51
CA LEU A 326 4.71 1.82 6.32
C LEU A 326 3.59 1.11 5.57
N VAL A 327 3.69 -0.21 5.38
CA VAL A 327 2.62 -0.99 4.73
C VAL A 327 1.34 -1.01 5.57
N GLU A 328 1.45 -1.06 6.90
CA GLU A 328 0.30 -0.98 7.79
C GLU A 328 -0.38 0.40 7.76
N GLU A 329 0.39 1.48 7.75
CA GLU A 329 -0.11 2.85 7.63
C GLU A 329 -0.83 3.04 6.29
N ALA A 330 -0.23 2.56 5.18
CA ALA A 330 -0.86 2.59 3.87
C ALA A 330 -2.21 1.88 3.84
N GLN A 331 -2.28 0.70 4.45
CA GLN A 331 -3.52 -0.08 4.55
C GLN A 331 -4.55 0.56 5.48
N GLY A 332 -4.09 1.29 6.50
CA GLY A 332 -4.93 2.02 7.46
C GLY A 332 -5.53 3.30 6.90
N SER A 333 -4.89 3.92 5.91
CA SER A 333 -5.31 5.20 5.35
C SER A 333 -6.49 5.08 4.39
N LYS A 334 -7.34 6.11 4.32
CA LYS A 334 -8.47 6.19 3.37
C LYS A 334 -8.11 7.06 2.16
N ALA A 335 -8.15 6.47 0.97
CA ALA A 335 -8.06 7.22 -0.28
C ALA A 335 -9.30 8.13 -0.49
N PRO A 336 -9.17 9.28 -1.19
CA PRO A 336 -10.29 10.17 -1.52
C PRO A 336 -11.46 9.45 -2.20
N ILE A 337 -11.18 8.53 -3.13
CA ILE A 337 -12.20 7.70 -3.80
C ILE A 337 -12.99 6.82 -2.81
N SER A 338 -12.36 6.36 -1.72
CA SER A 338 -13.02 5.60 -0.66
C SER A 338 -13.98 6.49 0.14
N ARG A 339 -13.54 7.71 0.49
CA ARG A 339 -14.40 8.70 1.19
C ARG A 339 -15.64 9.02 0.37
N MET A 340 -15.50 9.21 -0.94
CA MET A 340 -16.63 9.46 -1.84
C MET A 340 -17.61 8.27 -1.88
N ALA A 341 -17.10 7.04 -1.95
CA ALA A 341 -17.92 5.84 -1.91
C ALA A 341 -18.72 5.71 -0.59
N ASP A 342 -18.09 6.06 0.55
CA ASP A 342 -18.75 6.06 1.86
C ASP A 342 -19.87 7.09 1.94
N VAL A 343 -19.67 8.30 1.38
CA VAL A 343 -20.73 9.34 1.30
C VAL A 343 -21.90 8.86 0.47
N VAL A 344 -21.65 8.27 -0.71
CA VAL A 344 -22.71 7.71 -1.56
C VAL A 344 -23.47 6.62 -0.81
N ALA A 345 -22.79 5.72 -0.12
CA ALA A 345 -23.42 4.65 0.67
C ALA A 345 -24.33 5.19 1.77
N ALA A 346 -23.95 6.29 2.42
CA ALA A 346 -24.74 6.91 3.49
C ALA A 346 -26.09 7.47 3.01
N TYR A 347 -26.17 7.96 1.78
CA TYR A 347 -27.43 8.41 1.18
C TYR A 347 -28.21 7.26 0.55
N PHE A 348 -27.53 6.27 0.01
CA PHE A 348 -28.14 5.17 -0.73
C PHE A 348 -29.13 4.36 0.14
N VAL A 349 -28.76 3.98 1.35
CA VAL A 349 -29.60 3.14 2.23
C VAL A 349 -30.93 3.82 2.59
N PRO A 350 -31.00 5.07 3.06
CA PRO A 350 -32.25 5.77 3.27
C PRO A 350 -33.13 5.88 2.00
N ILE A 351 -32.52 6.18 0.85
CA ILE A 351 -33.23 6.29 -0.43
C ILE A 351 -33.89 4.95 -0.80
N VAL A 352 -33.17 3.87 -0.64
CA VAL A 352 -33.66 2.51 -0.93
C VAL A 352 -34.83 2.14 -0.02
N ILE A 353 -34.75 2.47 1.26
CA ILE A 353 -35.89 2.26 2.19
C ILE A 353 -37.12 3.02 1.70
N GLY A 354 -36.95 4.27 1.26
CA GLY A 354 -38.01 5.07 0.66
C GLY A 354 -38.61 4.43 -0.60
N ILE A 355 -37.76 3.96 -1.53
CA ILE A 355 -38.19 3.26 -2.75
C ILE A 355 -38.97 2.00 -2.39
N ALA A 356 -38.47 1.19 -1.45
CA ALA A 356 -39.15 -0.03 -1.01
C ALA A 356 -40.55 0.27 -0.45
N ILE A 357 -40.68 1.28 0.41
CA ILE A 357 -41.98 1.71 0.96
C ILE A 357 -42.91 2.14 -0.17
N ILE A 358 -42.43 3.02 -1.07
CA ILE A 358 -43.23 3.50 -2.22
C ILE A 358 -43.70 2.34 -3.08
N THR A 359 -42.80 1.39 -3.37
CA THR A 359 -43.07 0.18 -4.15
C THR A 359 -44.17 -0.66 -3.48
N GLY A 360 -44.01 -0.97 -2.18
CA GLY A 360 -44.98 -1.76 -1.41
C GLY A 360 -46.35 -1.08 -1.39
N VAL A 361 -46.41 0.22 -1.12
CA VAL A 361 -47.67 1.00 -1.12
C VAL A 361 -48.32 1.04 -2.50
N ALA A 362 -47.53 1.27 -3.56
CA ALA A 362 -48.03 1.33 -4.95
C ALA A 362 -48.69 0.00 -5.36
N TRP A 363 -48.06 -1.13 -5.08
CA TRP A 363 -48.60 -2.46 -5.40
C TRP A 363 -49.80 -2.82 -4.51
N PHE A 364 -49.84 -2.36 -3.25
CA PHE A 364 -51.00 -2.56 -2.40
C PHE A 364 -52.21 -1.74 -2.90
N VAL A 365 -52.03 -0.47 -3.24
CA VAL A 365 -53.08 0.41 -3.76
C VAL A 365 -53.56 -0.01 -5.13
N SER A 366 -52.69 -0.62 -5.97
CA SER A 366 -53.08 -1.15 -7.29
C SER A 366 -54.03 -2.36 -7.22
N GLY A 367 -54.37 -2.86 -6.02
CA GLY A 367 -55.21 -4.03 -5.84
C GLY A 367 -54.52 -5.38 -6.01
N SER A 368 -53.20 -5.43 -6.13
CA SER A 368 -52.44 -6.65 -6.34
C SER A 368 -52.31 -7.55 -5.08
N GLY A 369 -52.92 -7.10 -3.98
CA GLY A 369 -52.90 -7.81 -2.69
C GLY A 369 -51.67 -7.60 -1.86
N LEU A 370 -51.78 -7.85 -0.54
CA LEU A 370 -50.70 -7.64 0.43
C LEU A 370 -49.48 -8.52 0.15
N VAL A 371 -49.67 -9.75 -0.30
CA VAL A 371 -48.60 -10.72 -0.63
C VAL A 371 -47.66 -10.17 -1.68
N THR A 372 -48.22 -9.71 -2.81
CA THR A 372 -47.46 -9.15 -3.93
C THR A 372 -46.75 -7.85 -3.53
N ALA A 373 -47.43 -6.98 -2.79
CA ALA A 373 -46.87 -5.73 -2.27
C ALA A 373 -45.65 -6.00 -1.36
N LEU A 374 -45.77 -6.94 -0.43
CA LEU A 374 -44.68 -7.33 0.46
C LEU A 374 -43.51 -8.05 -0.26
N SER A 375 -43.81 -8.91 -1.23
CA SER A 375 -42.80 -9.55 -2.06
C SER A 375 -41.89 -8.52 -2.73
N PHE A 376 -42.47 -7.51 -3.43
CA PHE A 376 -41.68 -6.46 -4.06
C PHE A 376 -41.03 -5.53 -3.06
N PHE A 377 -41.66 -5.22 -1.93
CA PHE A 377 -41.01 -4.47 -0.85
C PHE A 377 -39.73 -5.15 -0.34
N ILE A 378 -39.83 -6.45 -0.01
CA ILE A 378 -38.71 -7.24 0.49
C ILE A 378 -37.65 -7.37 -0.60
N ALA A 379 -38.03 -7.68 -1.85
CA ALA A 379 -37.10 -7.82 -2.97
C ALA A 379 -36.26 -6.57 -3.20
N VAL A 380 -36.87 -5.36 -3.13
CA VAL A 380 -36.17 -4.08 -3.23
C VAL A 380 -35.18 -3.89 -2.09
N LEU A 381 -35.55 -4.17 -0.84
CA LEU A 381 -34.63 -4.05 0.30
C LEU A 381 -33.43 -4.99 0.18
N VAL A 382 -33.64 -6.20 -0.30
CA VAL A 382 -32.59 -7.23 -0.39
C VAL A 382 -31.66 -6.95 -1.56
N ILE A 383 -32.18 -6.68 -2.77
CA ILE A 383 -31.36 -6.45 -3.98
C ILE A 383 -30.49 -5.19 -3.87
N ALA A 384 -30.96 -4.20 -3.13
CA ALA A 384 -30.29 -2.94 -2.97
C ALA A 384 -29.20 -2.92 -1.88
N CYS A 385 -28.84 -4.09 -1.31
CA CYS A 385 -27.78 -4.16 -0.33
C CYS A 385 -26.43 -3.73 -0.94
N PRO A 386 -25.76 -2.64 -0.49
CA PRO A 386 -24.47 -2.23 -1.04
C PRO A 386 -23.30 -3.03 -0.42
N CYS A 387 -23.48 -4.36 -0.30
CA CYS A 387 -22.55 -5.24 0.42
C CYS A 387 -21.12 -5.20 -0.16
N ALA A 388 -21.00 -5.15 -1.49
CA ALA A 388 -19.72 -5.14 -2.19
C ALA A 388 -19.01 -3.77 -2.12
N LEU A 389 -19.76 -2.66 -1.97
CA LEU A 389 -19.23 -1.30 -2.00
C LEU A 389 -18.19 -1.05 -0.90
N GLY A 390 -18.49 -1.51 0.33
CA GLY A 390 -17.59 -1.35 1.48
C GLY A 390 -16.28 -2.10 1.36
N LEU A 391 -16.18 -3.07 0.43
CA LEU A 391 -15.00 -3.89 0.20
C LEU A 391 -14.19 -3.47 -1.04
N ALA A 392 -14.86 -2.86 -2.01
CA ALA A 392 -14.30 -2.56 -3.33
C ALA A 392 -12.97 -1.79 -3.25
N THR A 393 -12.93 -0.71 -2.50
CA THR A 393 -11.75 0.16 -2.38
C THR A 393 -10.71 -0.39 -1.41
N PRO A 394 -11.04 -0.71 -0.14
CA PRO A 394 -10.02 -1.13 0.82
C PRO A 394 -9.29 -2.41 0.41
N THR A 395 -10.00 -3.38 -0.16
CA THR A 395 -9.38 -4.64 -0.59
C THR A 395 -8.38 -4.43 -1.73
N SER A 396 -8.74 -3.60 -2.72
CA SER A 396 -7.84 -3.29 -3.84
C SER A 396 -6.60 -2.51 -3.37
N ILE A 397 -6.75 -1.53 -2.47
CA ILE A 397 -5.62 -0.80 -1.87
C ILE A 397 -4.70 -1.79 -1.12
N MET A 398 -5.29 -2.65 -0.29
CA MET A 398 -4.53 -3.62 0.51
C MET A 398 -3.74 -4.60 -0.36
N VAL A 399 -4.33 -5.09 -1.45
CA VAL A 399 -3.64 -5.98 -2.41
C VAL A 399 -2.60 -5.21 -3.20
N GLY A 400 -2.91 -3.98 -3.65
CA GLY A 400 -2.01 -3.14 -4.42
C GLY A 400 -0.78 -2.72 -3.62
N THR A 401 -0.95 -2.17 -2.41
CA THR A 401 0.17 -1.80 -1.53
C THR A 401 1.00 -3.01 -1.10
N GLY A 402 0.34 -4.14 -0.81
CA GLY A 402 1.03 -5.39 -0.52
C GLY A 402 1.86 -5.88 -1.71
N LYS A 403 1.33 -5.76 -2.94
CA LYS A 403 2.07 -6.10 -4.17
C LYS A 403 3.24 -5.15 -4.42
N GLY A 404 3.07 -3.86 -4.10
CA GLY A 404 4.15 -2.87 -4.09
C GLY A 404 5.28 -3.29 -3.17
N ALA A 405 4.96 -3.58 -1.90
CA ALA A 405 5.93 -3.98 -0.89
C ALA A 405 6.70 -5.26 -1.28
N GLU A 406 6.02 -6.28 -1.86
CA GLU A 406 6.69 -7.48 -2.41
C GLU A 406 7.71 -7.16 -3.52
N ASN A 407 7.62 -5.99 -4.15
CA ASN A 407 8.52 -5.55 -5.22
C ASN A 407 9.42 -4.38 -4.80
N GLY A 408 9.56 -4.10 -3.51
CA GLY A 408 10.39 -3.01 -3.01
C GLY A 408 9.82 -1.59 -3.22
N ILE A 409 8.52 -1.48 -3.54
CA ILE A 409 7.80 -0.21 -3.71
C ILE A 409 6.90 0.00 -2.49
N LEU A 410 7.31 0.87 -1.57
CA LEU A 410 6.58 1.17 -0.35
C LEU A 410 5.74 2.43 -0.57
N ILE A 411 4.43 2.29 -0.49
CA ILE A 411 3.46 3.40 -0.64
C ILE A 411 2.92 3.72 0.74
N LYS A 412 3.04 4.96 1.21
CA LYS A 412 2.68 5.34 2.59
C LYS A 412 1.18 5.48 2.84
N SER A 413 0.40 5.78 1.80
CA SER A 413 -1.04 6.02 1.99
C SER A 413 -1.87 5.66 0.75
N GLY A 414 -3.16 5.42 0.97
CA GLY A 414 -4.12 5.28 -0.13
C GLY A 414 -4.29 6.57 -0.93
N GLU A 415 -4.04 7.72 -0.32
CA GLU A 415 -4.03 9.01 -0.99
C GLU A 415 -2.83 9.16 -1.93
N ALA A 416 -1.63 8.78 -1.46
CA ALA A 416 -0.42 8.71 -2.28
C ALA A 416 -0.64 7.80 -3.50
N LEU A 417 -1.27 6.63 -3.30
CA LEU A 417 -1.63 5.72 -4.38
C LEU A 417 -2.58 6.37 -5.40
N GLU A 418 -3.61 7.09 -4.94
CA GLU A 418 -4.57 7.77 -5.83
C GLU A 418 -3.94 8.95 -6.55
N THR A 419 -3.11 9.75 -5.88
CA THR A 419 -2.44 10.92 -6.46
C THR A 419 -1.41 10.48 -7.49
N THR A 420 -0.69 9.39 -7.24
CA THR A 420 0.28 8.79 -8.19
C THR A 420 -0.40 8.39 -9.52
N TYR A 421 -1.64 7.94 -9.49
CA TYR A 421 -2.42 7.67 -10.71
C TYR A 421 -2.62 8.92 -11.58
N LYS A 422 -2.68 10.12 -10.98
CA LYS A 422 -3.00 11.39 -11.65
C LYS A 422 -1.77 12.11 -12.21
N ILE A 423 -0.54 11.64 -11.91
CA ILE A 423 0.71 12.28 -12.30
C ILE A 423 0.80 12.45 -13.82
N LYS A 424 1.15 13.68 -14.25
CA LYS A 424 1.41 14.06 -15.64
C LYS A 424 2.87 14.42 -15.87
N THR A 425 3.55 14.97 -14.86
CA THR A 425 4.93 15.43 -14.92
C THR A 425 5.74 14.85 -13.78
N ILE A 426 6.93 14.34 -14.07
CA ILE A 426 7.89 13.87 -13.08
C ILE A 426 9.16 14.70 -13.18
N VAL A 427 9.58 15.22 -12.04
CA VAL A 427 10.85 15.92 -11.86
C VAL A 427 11.84 15.00 -11.19
N PHE A 428 13.01 14.82 -11.81
CA PHE A 428 14.10 14.01 -11.26
C PHE A 428 15.22 14.92 -10.77
N ASP A 429 15.68 14.70 -9.54
CA ASP A 429 17.00 15.18 -9.20
C ASP A 429 18.07 14.49 -10.05
N LYS A 430 19.19 15.17 -10.30
CA LYS A 430 20.30 14.58 -11.05
C LYS A 430 21.12 13.62 -10.18
N THR A 431 21.68 14.17 -9.11
CA THR A 431 22.75 13.52 -8.32
C THR A 431 22.20 12.41 -7.45
N GLY A 432 22.75 11.18 -7.55
CA GLY A 432 22.26 10.03 -6.77
C GLY A 432 20.95 9.45 -7.31
N THR A 433 20.21 10.18 -8.14
CA THR A 433 18.93 9.76 -8.74
C THR A 433 19.10 9.28 -10.18
N ILE A 434 19.37 10.18 -11.13
CA ILE A 434 19.68 9.83 -12.53
C ILE A 434 21.09 9.25 -12.64
N THR A 435 22.02 9.78 -11.84
CA THR A 435 23.42 9.40 -11.77
C THR A 435 23.69 8.53 -10.53
N LYS A 436 24.88 7.93 -10.46
CA LYS A 436 25.28 7.05 -9.33
C LYS A 436 25.51 7.82 -8.03
N GLY A 437 25.65 9.16 -8.08
CA GLY A 437 25.95 10.00 -6.91
C GLY A 437 27.37 9.84 -6.37
N LYS A 438 28.20 9.09 -7.08
CA LYS A 438 29.62 8.87 -6.75
C LYS A 438 30.44 9.26 -7.98
N PRO A 439 31.25 10.33 -7.91
CA PRO A 439 32.14 10.69 -8.99
C PRO A 439 33.10 9.55 -9.28
N VAL A 440 33.36 9.30 -10.57
CA VAL A 440 34.38 8.35 -11.03
C VAL A 440 35.32 9.04 -11.99
N LEU A 441 36.57 8.58 -12.07
CA LEU A 441 37.49 9.03 -13.08
C LEU A 441 37.02 8.50 -14.45
N THR A 442 36.75 9.40 -15.38
CA THR A 442 36.25 9.06 -16.72
C THR A 442 37.32 9.17 -17.79
N ASP A 443 38.22 10.14 -17.67
CA ASP A 443 39.26 10.38 -18.65
C ASP A 443 40.56 10.82 -17.96
N LEU A 444 41.66 10.37 -18.52
CA LEU A 444 43.02 10.79 -18.18
C LEU A 444 43.80 10.97 -19.46
N ILE A 445 44.18 12.20 -19.73
CA ILE A 445 44.92 12.59 -20.95
C ILE A 445 46.33 12.99 -20.53
N ALA A 446 47.31 12.32 -21.04
CA ALA A 446 48.72 12.60 -20.76
C ALA A 446 49.33 13.50 -21.85
N TYR A 447 50.16 14.47 -21.42
CA TYR A 447 50.91 15.32 -22.30
C TYR A 447 52.43 15.14 -22.09
N GLY A 448 53.22 15.45 -23.12
CA GLY A 448 54.68 15.30 -23.06
C GLY A 448 55.14 13.83 -23.05
N ASN A 449 56.06 13.52 -22.16
CA ASN A 449 56.65 12.17 -22.06
C ASN A 449 55.99 11.25 -21.02
N TYR A 450 54.86 11.69 -20.45
CA TYR A 450 54.16 10.91 -19.41
C TYR A 450 53.19 9.90 -20.01
N LYS A 451 53.03 8.72 -19.36
CA LYS A 451 51.99 7.74 -19.69
C LYS A 451 50.80 7.91 -18.74
N GLU A 452 49.60 7.52 -19.19
CA GLU A 452 48.40 7.61 -18.40
C GLU A 452 48.48 6.89 -17.05
N ASP A 453 49.01 5.64 -17.03
CA ASP A 453 49.15 4.87 -15.80
C ASP A 453 50.15 5.51 -14.81
N GLU A 454 51.19 6.19 -15.34
CA GLU A 454 52.15 6.91 -14.52
C GLU A 454 51.51 8.16 -13.90
N LEU A 455 50.76 8.92 -14.68
CA LEU A 455 50.02 10.07 -14.18
C LEU A 455 48.95 9.66 -13.18
N LEU A 456 48.26 8.54 -13.41
CA LEU A 456 47.27 8.03 -12.48
C LEU A 456 47.95 7.63 -11.15
N LYS A 457 49.09 6.99 -11.20
CA LYS A 457 49.89 6.66 -10.01
C LYS A 457 50.27 7.91 -9.22
N ILE A 458 50.77 8.94 -9.89
CA ILE A 458 51.18 10.22 -9.28
C ILE A 458 49.95 10.90 -8.68
N ALA A 459 48.86 11.07 -9.46
CA ALA A 459 47.65 11.73 -9.01
C ALA A 459 47.00 11.01 -7.81
N ALA A 460 46.85 9.68 -7.88
CA ALA A 460 46.29 8.90 -6.78
C ALA A 460 47.15 8.91 -5.53
N SER A 461 48.51 8.94 -5.69
CA SER A 461 49.43 9.02 -4.54
C SER A 461 49.28 10.33 -3.78
N VAL A 462 49.17 11.46 -4.48
CA VAL A 462 49.07 12.77 -3.84
C VAL A 462 47.64 13.13 -3.38
N GLU A 463 46.61 12.49 -3.94
CA GLU A 463 45.20 12.67 -3.55
C GLU A 463 44.75 11.66 -2.46
N ASN A 464 45.60 10.68 -2.07
CA ASN A 464 45.20 9.59 -1.18
C ASN A 464 44.66 10.06 0.18
N ASP A 465 45.14 11.17 0.70
CA ASP A 465 44.75 11.72 1.99
C ASP A 465 43.83 12.96 1.83
N SER A 466 43.36 13.23 0.63
CA SER A 466 42.38 14.29 0.34
C SER A 466 40.95 13.81 0.64
N GLU A 467 40.21 14.58 1.43
CA GLU A 467 38.80 14.29 1.74
C GLU A 467 37.84 14.70 0.63
N HIS A 468 38.36 15.21 -0.49
CA HIS A 468 37.52 15.71 -1.59
C HIS A 468 36.95 14.55 -2.42
N PRO A 469 35.64 14.54 -2.79
CA PRO A 469 35.04 13.44 -3.59
C PRO A 469 35.73 13.18 -4.95
N LEU A 470 36.32 14.22 -5.56
CA LEU A 470 37.08 14.07 -6.80
C LEU A 470 38.41 13.31 -6.59
N ALA A 471 39.03 13.49 -5.44
CA ALA A 471 40.25 12.75 -5.05
C ALA A 471 39.92 11.27 -4.82
N GLU A 472 38.85 10.96 -4.13
CA GLU A 472 38.38 9.59 -3.91
C GLU A 472 38.19 8.85 -5.24
N ALA A 473 37.63 9.52 -6.26
CA ALA A 473 37.43 8.95 -7.60
C ALA A 473 38.76 8.54 -8.25
N ILE A 474 39.78 9.39 -8.17
CA ILE A 474 41.13 9.13 -8.71
C ILE A 474 41.80 7.95 -7.99
N VAL A 475 41.74 7.95 -6.66
CA VAL A 475 42.31 6.90 -5.80
C VAL A 475 41.63 5.55 -6.04
N ASN A 476 40.29 5.53 -6.15
CA ASN A 476 39.56 4.29 -6.41
C ASN A 476 39.86 3.69 -7.77
N GLU A 477 40.06 4.52 -8.83
CA GLU A 477 40.45 4.02 -10.15
C GLU A 477 41.86 3.41 -10.12
N ALA A 478 42.80 4.04 -9.43
CA ALA A 478 44.14 3.48 -9.28
C ALA A 478 44.12 2.13 -8.52
N LYS A 479 43.34 2.04 -7.45
CA LYS A 479 43.14 0.76 -6.71
C LYS A 479 42.50 -0.32 -7.60
N GLY A 480 41.50 0.06 -8.40
CA GLY A 480 40.80 -0.82 -9.35
C GLY A 480 41.77 -1.39 -10.41
N LYS A 481 42.72 -0.61 -10.86
CA LYS A 481 43.77 -1.02 -11.79
C LYS A 481 44.98 -1.71 -11.11
N ASN A 482 44.94 -1.95 -9.80
CA ASN A 482 46.04 -2.49 -8.99
C ASN A 482 47.32 -1.65 -9.10
N ILE A 483 47.23 -0.33 -9.26
CA ILE A 483 48.35 0.58 -9.27
C ILE A 483 48.81 0.85 -7.84
N GLU A 484 50.07 0.71 -7.56
CA GLU A 484 50.67 0.94 -6.24
C GLU A 484 50.66 2.41 -5.88
N ILE A 485 49.94 2.76 -4.80
CA ILE A 485 49.92 4.11 -4.24
C ILE A 485 51.12 4.28 -3.32
N LYS A 486 51.94 5.29 -3.60
CA LYS A 486 53.17 5.54 -2.82
C LYS A 486 52.98 6.75 -1.90
N PRO A 487 53.76 6.85 -0.81
CA PRO A 487 53.76 8.02 0.06
C PRO A 487 54.28 9.25 -0.67
N TYR A 488 53.75 10.41 -0.27
CA TYR A 488 54.13 11.75 -0.76
C TYR A 488 54.69 12.61 0.38
N GLU A 489 55.25 13.77 0.03
CA GLU A 489 55.74 14.76 0.99
C GLU A 489 55.05 16.09 0.81
N LYS A 490 55.00 16.91 1.88
CA LYS A 490 54.55 18.33 1.85
C LYS A 490 53.20 18.59 1.18
N PHE A 491 52.15 17.85 1.56
CA PHE A 491 50.78 18.10 1.06
C PHE A 491 50.21 19.46 1.53
N ARG A 492 49.57 20.17 0.61
CA ARG A 492 48.85 21.40 0.92
C ARG A 492 47.59 21.51 0.04
N ALA A 493 46.42 21.45 0.69
CA ALA A 493 45.18 21.81 0.03
C ALA A 493 45.08 23.33 -0.16
N MET A 494 44.58 23.72 -1.32
CA MET A 494 44.34 25.15 -1.69
C MET A 494 42.84 25.29 -1.98
N PRO A 495 42.02 25.72 -1.03
CA PRO A 495 40.58 25.80 -1.17
C PRO A 495 40.15 26.59 -2.40
N GLY A 496 39.31 25.98 -3.25
CA GLY A 496 38.82 26.59 -4.50
C GLY A 496 39.79 26.57 -5.70
N TYR A 497 41.00 26.02 -5.52
CA TYR A 497 42.02 25.90 -6.58
C TYR A 497 42.43 24.47 -6.86
N GLY A 498 42.69 23.66 -5.85
CA GLY A 498 43.18 22.29 -5.96
C GLY A 498 44.14 21.92 -4.84
N ILE A 499 45.15 21.09 -5.18
CA ILE A 499 46.18 20.62 -4.23
C ILE A 499 47.59 20.84 -4.76
N ARG A 500 48.55 20.87 -3.85
CA ARG A 500 49.98 20.88 -4.13
C ARG A 500 50.69 19.87 -3.20
N ALA A 501 51.52 19.02 -3.75
CA ALA A 501 52.31 18.05 -2.97
C ALA A 501 53.69 17.86 -3.59
N THR A 502 54.61 17.26 -2.87
CA THR A 502 55.90 16.78 -3.39
C THR A 502 55.84 15.27 -3.49
N PHE A 503 56.15 14.72 -4.67
CA PHE A 503 56.14 13.27 -4.90
C PHE A 503 57.45 12.85 -5.60
N GLU A 504 58.21 11.95 -5.01
CA GLU A 504 59.53 11.51 -5.50
C GLU A 504 60.47 12.70 -5.87
N GLY A 505 60.44 13.75 -5.03
CA GLY A 505 61.24 14.96 -5.17
C GLY A 505 60.74 16.00 -6.22
N LYS A 506 59.65 15.71 -6.93
CA LYS A 506 58.99 16.60 -7.90
C LYS A 506 57.82 17.32 -7.27
N GLU A 507 57.62 18.59 -7.68
CA GLU A 507 56.42 19.35 -7.27
C GLU A 507 55.21 18.98 -8.13
N ILE A 508 54.18 18.46 -7.54
CA ILE A 508 52.92 18.10 -8.20
C ILE A 508 51.82 19.08 -7.81
N GLN A 509 51.05 19.53 -8.79
CA GLN A 509 49.90 20.35 -8.58
C GLN A 509 48.73 19.76 -9.38
N ILE A 510 47.56 19.58 -8.71
CA ILE A 510 46.31 19.12 -9.34
C ILE A 510 45.22 20.12 -9.03
N GLY A 511 44.54 20.63 -10.05
CA GLY A 511 43.50 21.60 -9.83
C GLY A 511 42.93 22.27 -11.08
N ASN A 512 42.18 23.35 -10.86
CA ASN A 512 41.48 24.07 -11.92
C ASN A 512 42.38 25.00 -12.71
N LYS A 513 41.84 25.62 -13.77
CA LYS A 513 42.55 26.55 -14.63
C LYS A 513 43.17 27.74 -13.87
N LYS A 514 42.48 28.27 -12.85
CA LYS A 514 42.97 29.36 -12.02
C LYS A 514 44.25 29.03 -11.26
N LEU A 515 44.38 27.76 -10.81
CA LEU A 515 45.62 27.28 -10.18
C LEU A 515 46.80 27.35 -11.15
N MET A 516 46.60 26.91 -12.37
CA MET A 516 47.65 26.92 -13.43
C MET A 516 48.04 28.35 -13.81
N GLU A 517 47.07 29.23 -13.98
CA GLU A 517 47.30 30.64 -14.27
C GLU A 517 48.09 31.35 -13.15
N ASN A 518 47.75 31.13 -11.90
CA ASN A 518 48.46 31.67 -10.75
C ASN A 518 49.94 31.24 -10.68
N LYS A 519 50.22 30.08 -11.23
CA LYS A 519 51.55 29.51 -11.31
C LYS A 519 52.25 29.76 -12.64
N LYS A 520 51.62 30.47 -13.57
CA LYS A 520 52.11 30.79 -14.92
C LYS A 520 52.45 29.52 -15.74
N ILE A 521 51.68 28.45 -15.53
CA ILE A 521 51.80 27.19 -16.29
C ILE A 521 51.01 27.35 -17.57
N ASN A 522 51.69 27.06 -18.71
CA ASN A 522 51.01 27.17 -20.01
C ASN A 522 50.10 25.94 -20.21
N VAL A 523 48.79 26.19 -20.39
CA VAL A 523 47.76 25.15 -20.61
C VAL A 523 47.17 25.26 -22.04
N GLU A 524 47.70 26.07 -22.95
CA GLU A 524 47.13 26.26 -24.28
C GLU A 524 47.04 24.98 -25.09
N ILE A 525 48.02 24.08 -24.99
CA ILE A 525 48.06 22.81 -25.70
C ILE A 525 46.88 21.92 -25.35
N SER A 526 46.36 22.01 -24.11
CA SER A 526 45.29 21.19 -23.57
C SER A 526 43.91 21.86 -23.63
N GLN A 527 43.81 23.09 -24.09
CA GLN A 527 42.57 23.87 -24.06
C GLN A 527 41.43 23.22 -24.87
N LYS A 528 41.75 22.56 -25.98
CA LYS A 528 40.78 21.83 -26.80
C LYS A 528 40.17 20.65 -26.02
N ASP A 529 41.01 19.83 -25.41
CA ASP A 529 40.58 18.64 -24.66
C ASP A 529 39.83 19.04 -23.39
N TYR A 530 40.30 20.08 -22.69
CA TYR A 530 39.60 20.66 -21.55
C TYR A 530 38.19 21.10 -21.91
N ASN A 531 38.01 21.81 -23.03
CA ASN A 531 36.71 22.28 -23.49
C ASN A 531 35.78 21.12 -23.90
N ILE A 532 36.33 20.10 -24.56
CA ILE A 532 35.56 18.90 -24.91
C ILE A 532 35.04 18.23 -23.65
N LEU A 533 35.91 17.90 -22.69
CA LEU A 533 35.55 17.24 -21.43
C LEU A 533 34.54 18.09 -20.62
N SER A 534 34.74 19.41 -20.55
CA SER A 534 33.82 20.31 -19.86
C SER A 534 32.45 20.38 -20.55
N ASN A 535 32.37 20.37 -21.88
CA ASN A 535 31.13 20.35 -22.64
C ASN A 535 30.37 18.98 -22.51
N GLU A 536 31.11 17.92 -22.21
CA GLU A 536 30.56 16.58 -21.91
C GLU A 536 30.08 16.44 -20.44
N GLY A 537 30.04 17.54 -19.70
CA GLY A 537 29.57 17.55 -18.32
C GLY A 537 30.52 16.95 -17.29
N LYS A 538 31.78 16.77 -17.68
CA LYS A 538 32.83 16.29 -16.79
C LYS A 538 33.50 17.45 -16.07
N THR A 539 34.18 17.17 -14.97
CA THR A 539 35.01 18.15 -14.22
C THR A 539 36.48 17.88 -14.54
N PRO A 540 37.04 18.56 -15.53
CA PRO A 540 38.45 18.41 -15.87
C PRO A 540 39.32 19.20 -14.90
N MET A 541 40.42 18.58 -14.45
CA MET A 541 41.47 19.17 -13.62
C MET A 541 42.80 18.97 -14.29
N TYR A 542 43.64 20.01 -14.26
CA TYR A 542 45.00 19.93 -14.78
C TYR A 542 45.93 19.27 -13.77
N ILE A 543 46.88 18.51 -14.28
CA ILE A 543 48.00 17.96 -13.53
C ILE A 543 49.26 18.60 -14.03
N SER A 544 50.04 19.24 -13.17
CA SER A 544 51.34 19.78 -13.50
C SER A 544 52.45 19.11 -12.64
N ILE A 545 53.62 18.96 -13.22
CA ILE A 545 54.81 18.37 -12.59
C ILE A 545 55.95 19.39 -12.84
N ASP A 546 56.61 19.85 -11.77
CA ASP A 546 57.68 20.82 -11.79
C ASP A 546 57.35 22.09 -12.62
N ASN A 547 56.09 22.58 -12.49
CA ASN A 547 55.51 23.74 -13.23
C ASN A 547 55.36 23.52 -14.76
N GLU A 548 55.40 22.30 -15.25
CA GLU A 548 55.06 21.94 -16.62
C GLU A 548 53.75 21.15 -16.65
N LEU A 549 52.93 21.36 -17.68
CA LEU A 549 51.68 20.65 -17.85
C LEU A 549 51.96 19.15 -18.18
N ALA A 550 51.53 18.22 -17.34
CA ALA A 550 51.72 16.82 -17.52
C ALA A 550 50.43 16.08 -18.01
N GLY A 551 49.25 16.62 -17.68
CA GLY A 551 48.00 16.00 -18.14
C GLY A 551 46.73 16.70 -17.68
N ILE A 552 45.61 16.14 -18.09
CA ILE A 552 44.27 16.44 -17.58
C ILE A 552 43.64 15.17 -17.03
N VAL A 553 43.08 15.24 -15.84
CA VAL A 553 42.23 14.24 -15.25
C VAL A 553 40.79 14.75 -15.22
N ALA A 554 39.82 13.96 -15.70
CA ALA A 554 38.41 14.34 -15.67
C ALA A 554 37.62 13.36 -14.84
N VAL A 555 36.77 13.91 -13.99
CA VAL A 555 35.89 13.16 -13.10
C VAL A 555 34.44 13.56 -13.38
N ALA A 556 33.54 12.58 -13.43
CA ALA A 556 32.13 12.83 -13.61
C ALA A 556 31.27 11.90 -12.77
N ASP A 557 30.06 12.34 -12.45
CA ASP A 557 29.03 11.49 -11.88
C ASP A 557 28.32 10.76 -13.02
N VAL A 558 28.48 9.43 -13.07
CA VAL A 558 28.06 8.59 -14.20
C VAL A 558 26.57 8.27 -14.11
N ILE A 559 25.89 8.33 -15.26
CA ILE A 559 24.48 7.95 -15.42
C ILE A 559 24.30 6.47 -15.02
N LYS A 560 23.26 6.15 -14.27
CA LYS A 560 22.90 4.76 -13.97
C LYS A 560 22.47 4.04 -15.25
N GLU A 561 22.84 2.79 -15.39
CA GLU A 561 22.53 1.97 -16.58
C GLU A 561 21.03 1.85 -16.86
N THR A 562 20.20 1.92 -15.82
CA THR A 562 18.75 1.80 -15.89
C THR A 562 18.01 3.10 -16.17
N SER A 563 18.69 4.27 -16.08
CA SER A 563 18.05 5.59 -16.19
C SER A 563 17.37 5.81 -17.53
N ARG A 564 18.05 5.50 -18.64
CA ARG A 564 17.49 5.64 -19.98
C ARG A 564 16.22 4.80 -20.16
N GLU A 565 16.27 3.52 -19.79
CA GLU A 565 15.13 2.61 -19.90
C GLU A 565 13.93 3.11 -19.08
N ALA A 566 14.20 3.63 -17.87
CA ALA A 566 13.17 4.18 -16.99
C ALA A 566 12.47 5.38 -17.63
N ILE A 567 13.23 6.34 -18.15
CA ILE A 567 12.69 7.54 -18.82
C ILE A 567 11.88 7.15 -20.05
N GLU A 568 12.37 6.21 -20.89
CA GLU A 568 11.63 5.73 -22.06
C GLU A 568 10.29 5.07 -21.67
N LYS A 569 10.26 4.31 -20.56
CA LYS A 569 9.01 3.71 -20.05
C LYS A 569 8.01 4.77 -19.61
N LEU A 570 8.46 5.79 -18.88
CA LEU A 570 7.61 6.89 -18.42
C LEU A 570 7.02 7.69 -19.60
N LYS A 571 7.82 7.97 -20.61
CA LYS A 571 7.36 8.61 -21.85
C LYS A 571 6.29 7.79 -22.58
N LYS A 572 6.48 6.47 -22.68
CA LYS A 572 5.46 5.56 -23.23
C LYS A 572 4.14 5.58 -22.44
N MET A 573 4.21 5.91 -21.14
CA MET A 573 3.03 6.09 -20.29
C MET A 573 2.36 7.48 -20.44
N GLY A 574 2.92 8.37 -21.30
CA GLY A 574 2.43 9.73 -21.55
C GLY A 574 2.81 10.72 -20.45
N ILE A 575 3.90 10.47 -19.74
CA ILE A 575 4.35 11.31 -18.61
C ILE A 575 5.52 12.16 -19.08
N LYS A 576 5.43 13.47 -18.86
CA LYS A 576 6.51 14.42 -19.11
C LYS A 576 7.61 14.26 -18.08
N THR A 577 8.86 14.29 -18.52
CA THR A 577 10.04 14.11 -17.67
C THR A 577 10.89 15.36 -17.65
N ILE A 578 11.27 15.83 -16.45
CA ILE A 578 12.08 17.02 -16.24
C ILE A 578 13.26 16.66 -15.34
N MET A 579 14.46 17.15 -15.65
CA MET A 579 15.61 17.07 -14.76
C MET A 579 15.80 18.37 -14.00
N LEU A 580 16.02 18.31 -12.70
CA LEU A 580 16.32 19.43 -11.82
C LEU A 580 17.73 19.29 -11.27
N THR A 581 18.59 20.29 -11.46
CA THR A 581 20.00 20.21 -11.02
C THR A 581 20.59 21.58 -10.67
N GLY A 582 21.60 21.58 -9.81
CA GLY A 582 22.45 22.74 -9.54
C GLY A 582 23.58 22.95 -10.56
N ASP A 583 23.76 22.05 -11.52
CA ASP A 583 24.77 22.16 -12.54
C ASP A 583 24.47 23.31 -13.53
N ASN A 584 25.49 23.70 -14.29
CA ASN A 584 25.30 24.63 -15.38
C ASN A 584 24.45 24.01 -16.51
N GLU A 585 23.84 24.87 -17.31
CA GLU A 585 22.91 24.51 -18.38
C GLU A 585 23.50 23.50 -19.38
N LYS A 586 24.74 23.70 -19.85
CA LYS A 586 25.40 22.81 -20.83
C LYS A 586 25.56 21.38 -20.32
N THR A 587 26.05 21.24 -19.09
CA THR A 587 26.20 19.93 -18.44
C THR A 587 24.85 19.25 -18.27
N ALA A 588 23.85 19.98 -17.81
CA ALA A 588 22.52 19.49 -17.60
C ALA A 588 21.84 19.04 -18.90
N GLU A 589 21.92 19.81 -19.96
CA GLU A 589 21.40 19.45 -21.29
C GLU A 589 22.09 18.21 -21.87
N PHE A 590 23.42 18.11 -21.70
CA PHE A 590 24.16 16.93 -22.16
C PHE A 590 23.66 15.65 -21.51
N ILE A 591 23.51 15.64 -20.19
CA ILE A 591 22.99 14.48 -19.43
C ILE A 591 21.55 14.19 -19.82
N ALA A 592 20.69 15.20 -19.88
CA ALA A 592 19.29 15.05 -20.25
C ALA A 592 19.12 14.40 -21.62
N LYS A 593 19.93 14.82 -22.60
CA LYS A 593 19.94 14.25 -23.95
C LYS A 593 20.38 12.79 -23.98
N GLN A 594 21.36 12.41 -23.16
CA GLN A 594 21.83 11.02 -23.07
C GLN A 594 20.76 10.08 -22.52
N VAL A 595 20.01 10.51 -21.48
CA VAL A 595 18.95 9.69 -20.88
C VAL A 595 17.60 9.86 -21.58
N GLY A 596 17.46 10.88 -22.43
CA GLY A 596 16.23 11.16 -23.18
C GLY A 596 15.18 11.94 -22.39
N ILE A 597 15.54 12.76 -21.41
CA ILE A 597 14.62 13.62 -20.64
C ILE A 597 14.08 14.76 -21.55
N ASP A 598 12.81 15.18 -21.29
CA ASP A 598 12.12 16.15 -22.15
C ASP A 598 12.55 17.59 -21.90
N ASP A 599 12.85 17.96 -20.64
CA ASP A 599 13.10 19.33 -20.23
C ASP A 599 14.11 19.40 -19.07
N VAL A 600 14.78 20.55 -18.90
CA VAL A 600 15.81 20.72 -17.87
C VAL A 600 15.61 22.04 -17.12
N ILE A 601 15.80 22.00 -15.82
CA ILE A 601 15.90 23.19 -14.95
C ILE A 601 17.26 23.14 -14.26
N SER A 602 18.19 23.94 -14.76
CA SER A 602 19.58 24.02 -14.32
C SER A 602 19.82 25.15 -13.33
N GLU A 603 21.02 25.22 -12.74
CA GLU A 603 21.50 26.27 -11.83
C GLU A 603 20.61 26.54 -10.61
N VAL A 604 19.94 25.50 -10.11
CA VAL A 604 19.00 25.60 -9.00
C VAL A 604 19.71 25.32 -7.68
N LEU A 605 19.65 26.27 -6.76
CA LEU A 605 20.19 26.07 -5.40
C LEU A 605 19.27 25.15 -4.57
N PRO A 606 19.82 24.40 -3.59
CA PRO A 606 19.02 23.43 -2.82
C PRO A 606 17.72 23.98 -2.24
N TYR A 607 17.73 25.17 -1.67
CA TYR A 607 16.55 25.83 -1.10
C TYR A 607 15.52 26.30 -2.15
N GLN A 608 15.91 26.41 -3.41
CA GLN A 608 15.02 26.82 -4.52
C GLN A 608 14.29 25.63 -5.16
N LYS A 609 14.73 24.39 -4.90
CA LYS A 609 14.13 23.19 -5.51
C LYS A 609 12.63 23.11 -5.23
N SER A 610 12.21 23.31 -3.98
CA SER A 610 10.79 23.30 -3.60
C SER A 610 9.99 24.39 -4.30
N GLN A 611 10.56 25.59 -4.49
CA GLN A 611 9.93 26.68 -5.23
C GLN A 611 9.72 26.32 -6.70
N LYS A 612 10.69 25.64 -7.34
CA LYS A 612 10.57 25.18 -8.73
C LYS A 612 9.48 24.11 -8.90
N ILE A 613 9.34 23.20 -7.93
CA ILE A 613 8.23 22.24 -7.90
C ILE A 613 6.89 22.98 -7.82
N LYS A 614 6.76 23.98 -6.95
CA LYS A 614 5.55 24.79 -6.81
C LYS A 614 5.19 25.52 -8.12
N GLU A 615 6.18 26.12 -8.80
CA GLU A 615 5.98 26.78 -10.10
C GLU A 615 5.47 25.81 -11.19
N LEU A 616 5.89 24.54 -11.14
CA LEU A 616 5.40 23.49 -12.04
C LEU A 616 3.98 23.06 -11.68
N GLN A 617 3.65 22.94 -10.39
CA GLN A 617 2.31 22.61 -9.92
C GLN A 617 1.27 23.65 -10.35
N GLU A 618 1.65 24.92 -10.44
CA GLU A 618 0.78 26.00 -10.93
C GLU A 618 0.45 25.87 -12.43
N LYS A 619 1.28 25.16 -13.21
CA LYS A 619 1.09 24.91 -14.64
C LYS A 619 0.46 23.55 -14.93
N ASP A 620 0.89 22.54 -14.20
CA ASP A 620 0.42 21.14 -14.30
C ASP A 620 -0.21 20.73 -12.97
N GLU A 621 -1.41 20.22 -12.99
CA GLU A 621 -2.18 19.88 -11.77
C GLU A 621 -1.49 18.86 -10.86
N PHE A 622 -0.70 17.90 -11.43
CA PHE A 622 -0.09 16.82 -10.64
C PHE A 622 1.38 16.58 -11.05
N VAL A 623 2.27 16.96 -10.16
CA VAL A 623 3.73 16.84 -10.30
C VAL A 623 4.28 15.86 -9.27
N ALA A 624 5.12 14.91 -9.70
CA ALA A 624 5.92 14.09 -8.80
C ALA A 624 7.37 14.60 -8.76
N MET A 625 8.02 14.52 -7.60
CA MET A 625 9.45 14.71 -7.42
C MET A 625 10.12 13.39 -7.06
N VAL A 626 11.23 13.08 -7.72
CA VAL A 626 12.04 11.89 -7.48
C VAL A 626 13.45 12.31 -7.05
N GLY A 627 13.89 11.87 -5.89
CA GLY A 627 15.19 12.23 -5.29
C GLY A 627 15.72 11.18 -4.33
N ASP A 628 16.94 11.38 -3.82
CA ASP A 628 17.58 10.51 -2.80
C ASP A 628 17.15 10.87 -1.36
N GLY A 629 16.51 11.98 -1.17
CA GLY A 629 15.85 12.43 0.06
C GLY A 629 16.70 13.26 1.02
N ILE A 630 18.02 13.25 0.94
CA ILE A 630 18.86 14.00 1.91
C ILE A 630 18.76 15.51 1.66
N ASN A 631 18.99 15.92 0.40
CA ASN A 631 18.97 17.32 0.00
C ASN A 631 17.64 17.74 -0.62
N ASP A 632 16.79 16.79 -0.98
CA ASP A 632 15.56 16.99 -1.75
C ASP A 632 14.30 16.93 -0.89
N SER A 633 14.41 16.67 0.42
CA SER A 633 13.27 16.54 1.33
C SER A 633 12.25 17.68 1.22
N PRO A 634 12.64 18.96 1.13
CA PRO A 634 11.67 20.03 0.95
C PRO A 634 10.95 19.99 -0.40
N ALA A 635 11.62 19.52 -1.46
CA ALA A 635 11.04 19.38 -2.80
C ALA A 635 10.14 18.14 -2.90
N LEU A 636 10.53 17.04 -2.24
CA LEU A 636 9.72 15.82 -2.11
C LEU A 636 8.42 16.12 -1.37
N ALA A 637 8.48 16.82 -0.25
CA ALA A 637 7.31 17.21 0.54
C ALA A 637 6.42 18.24 -0.18
N GLN A 638 6.98 19.11 -1.04
CA GLN A 638 6.23 20.10 -1.83
C GLN A 638 5.47 19.44 -2.98
N ALA A 639 6.00 18.41 -3.61
CA ALA A 639 5.39 17.74 -4.76
C ALA A 639 4.02 17.15 -4.40
N ASN A 640 3.16 16.90 -5.41
CA ASN A 640 1.92 16.15 -5.18
C ASN A 640 2.20 14.70 -4.77
N VAL A 641 3.34 14.16 -5.23
CA VAL A 641 3.87 12.86 -4.80
C VAL A 641 5.38 12.95 -4.72
N GLY A 642 5.94 12.80 -3.53
CA GLY A 642 7.37 12.61 -3.32
C GLY A 642 7.74 11.14 -3.45
N ILE A 643 8.77 10.83 -4.26
CA ILE A 643 9.29 9.47 -4.47
C ILE A 643 10.76 9.46 -4.07
N ALA A 644 11.10 8.79 -2.98
CA ALA A 644 12.47 8.60 -2.54
C ALA A 644 13.07 7.32 -3.13
N ILE A 645 14.33 7.37 -3.60
CA ILE A 645 15.05 6.22 -4.17
C ILE A 645 16.24 5.83 -3.30
N GLY A 646 16.43 4.52 -3.14
CA GLY A 646 17.58 3.93 -2.46
C GLY A 646 17.32 3.64 -0.99
N ASN A 647 18.35 3.14 -0.29
CA ASN A 647 18.31 2.88 1.16
C ASN A 647 18.13 4.21 1.90
N GLY A 648 16.90 4.75 1.80
CA GLY A 648 16.56 6.07 2.27
C GLY A 648 17.04 6.28 3.71
N THR A 649 17.75 7.36 3.93
CA THR A 649 17.94 7.87 5.29
C THR A 649 16.56 8.06 5.91
N ASP A 650 16.46 7.98 7.23
CA ASP A 650 15.20 8.20 7.96
C ASP A 650 14.44 9.45 7.47
N VAL A 651 15.18 10.50 7.07
CA VAL A 651 14.64 11.75 6.53
C VAL A 651 13.94 11.57 5.18
N ALA A 652 14.47 10.74 4.28
CA ALA A 652 13.83 10.45 2.99
C ALA A 652 12.56 9.64 3.16
N ILE A 653 12.62 8.65 4.06
CA ILE A 653 11.44 7.84 4.42
C ILE A 653 10.36 8.75 5.02
N GLU A 654 10.71 9.75 5.82
CA GLU A 654 9.75 10.64 6.46
C GLU A 654 9.09 11.62 5.47
N SER A 655 9.84 12.14 4.50
CA SER A 655 9.41 13.21 3.59
C SER A 655 8.70 12.74 2.32
N ALA A 656 8.91 11.49 1.87
CA ALA A 656 8.34 10.97 0.63
C ALA A 656 7.02 10.22 0.85
N ASP A 657 6.15 10.21 -0.16
CA ASP A 657 4.90 9.43 -0.21
C ASP A 657 5.13 8.00 -0.68
N ILE A 658 6.14 7.79 -1.52
CA ILE A 658 6.57 6.49 -2.02
C ILE A 658 8.06 6.34 -1.76
N VAL A 659 8.46 5.20 -1.21
CA VAL A 659 9.86 4.84 -0.99
C VAL A 659 10.20 3.61 -1.84
N LEU A 660 11.21 3.76 -2.68
CA LEU A 660 11.76 2.68 -3.50
C LEU A 660 12.97 2.11 -2.80
N ILE A 661 12.89 0.87 -2.34
CA ILE A 661 13.99 0.21 -1.60
C ILE A 661 15.22 0.02 -2.50
N ARG A 662 14.98 -0.30 -3.79
CA ARG A 662 16.05 -0.44 -4.77
C ARG A 662 16.49 0.92 -5.28
N ASN A 663 17.78 1.01 -5.57
CA ASN A 663 18.33 2.19 -6.24
C ASN A 663 18.18 2.09 -7.78
N ASP A 664 16.97 1.76 -8.24
CA ASP A 664 16.63 1.53 -9.65
C ASP A 664 15.49 2.45 -10.10
N LEU A 665 15.77 3.33 -11.04
CA LEU A 665 14.78 4.26 -11.60
C LEU A 665 13.61 3.58 -12.30
N ARG A 666 13.74 2.32 -12.75
CA ARG A 666 12.63 1.57 -13.36
C ARG A 666 11.49 1.35 -12.39
N ASP A 667 11.77 1.33 -11.09
CA ASP A 667 10.75 1.18 -10.06
C ASP A 667 9.83 2.40 -9.95
N VAL A 668 10.25 3.59 -10.41
CA VAL A 668 9.36 4.76 -10.54
C VAL A 668 8.24 4.46 -11.54
N ALA A 669 8.58 3.94 -12.71
CA ALA A 669 7.59 3.52 -13.69
C ALA A 669 6.72 2.38 -13.15
N GLY A 670 7.32 1.45 -12.41
CA GLY A 670 6.64 0.35 -11.72
C GLY A 670 5.60 0.84 -10.70
N ALA A 671 5.96 1.84 -9.88
CA ALA A 671 5.07 2.45 -8.89
C ALA A 671 3.85 3.12 -9.54
N ILE A 672 4.06 3.85 -10.64
CA ILE A 672 2.97 4.49 -11.38
C ILE A 672 2.08 3.45 -12.07
N ALA A 673 2.66 2.41 -12.68
CA ALA A 673 1.91 1.34 -13.29
C ALA A 673 1.05 0.58 -12.28
N LEU A 674 1.60 0.29 -11.09
CA LEU A 674 0.89 -0.35 -9.98
C LEU A 674 -0.26 0.53 -9.47
N SER A 675 -0.01 1.83 -9.32
CA SER A 675 -1.05 2.80 -8.94
C SER A 675 -2.17 2.82 -9.97
N LYS A 676 -1.85 2.94 -11.28
CA LYS A 676 -2.84 2.91 -12.36
C LYS A 676 -3.66 1.61 -12.35
N ALA A 677 -3.02 0.46 -12.18
CA ALA A 677 -3.70 -0.82 -12.11
C ALA A 677 -4.64 -0.91 -10.89
N THR A 678 -4.18 -0.43 -9.73
CA THR A 678 -4.96 -0.47 -8.49
C THR A 678 -6.19 0.45 -8.57
N ILE A 679 -6.02 1.68 -9.02
CA ILE A 679 -7.13 2.64 -9.16
C ILE A 679 -8.13 2.18 -10.23
N THR A 680 -7.67 1.63 -11.35
CA THR A 680 -8.55 1.04 -12.35
C THR A 680 -9.36 -0.11 -11.77
N ASN A 681 -8.72 -0.99 -11.01
CA ASN A 681 -9.41 -2.09 -10.31
C ASN A 681 -10.45 -1.60 -9.31
N ILE A 682 -10.16 -0.51 -8.57
CA ILE A 682 -11.13 0.13 -7.67
C ILE A 682 -12.34 0.65 -8.47
N LYS A 683 -12.10 1.35 -9.58
CA LYS A 683 -13.17 1.88 -10.44
C LYS A 683 -14.04 0.77 -11.02
N GLU A 684 -13.43 -0.33 -11.50
CA GLU A 684 -14.14 -1.51 -11.96
C GLU A 684 -15.01 -2.12 -10.84
N ASN A 685 -14.44 -2.28 -9.64
CA ASN A 685 -15.15 -2.82 -8.48
C ASN A 685 -16.34 -1.95 -8.07
N LEU A 686 -16.16 -0.62 -8.03
CA LEU A 686 -17.23 0.32 -7.72
C LEU A 686 -18.32 0.28 -8.80
N PHE A 687 -17.94 0.25 -10.09
CA PHE A 687 -18.89 0.13 -11.19
C PHE A 687 -19.76 -1.12 -11.03
N TRP A 688 -19.19 -2.28 -10.84
CA TRP A 688 -19.94 -3.52 -10.67
C TRP A 688 -20.80 -3.53 -9.41
N ALA A 689 -20.28 -2.99 -8.29
CA ALA A 689 -21.04 -2.89 -7.04
C ALA A 689 -22.32 -2.05 -7.18
N PHE A 690 -22.29 -0.98 -7.99
CA PHE A 690 -23.49 -0.16 -8.25
C PHE A 690 -24.36 -0.71 -9.37
N PHE A 691 -23.76 -1.28 -10.40
CA PHE A 691 -24.47 -1.76 -11.60
C PHE A 691 -25.52 -2.81 -11.26
N TYR A 692 -25.19 -3.79 -10.42
CA TYR A 692 -26.14 -4.80 -9.95
C TYR A 692 -27.34 -4.18 -9.23
N ASN A 693 -27.09 -3.17 -8.41
CA ASN A 693 -28.15 -2.51 -7.66
C ASN A 693 -29.04 -1.62 -8.57
N VAL A 694 -28.43 -0.84 -9.45
CA VAL A 694 -29.17 0.08 -10.35
C VAL A 694 -30.06 -0.71 -11.32
N LEU A 695 -29.59 -1.83 -11.85
CA LEU A 695 -30.41 -2.70 -12.69
C LEU A 695 -31.41 -3.52 -11.87
N GLY A 696 -31.01 -4.02 -10.72
CA GLY A 696 -31.82 -4.92 -9.91
C GLY A 696 -33.02 -4.24 -9.23
N ILE A 697 -32.89 -2.97 -8.81
CA ILE A 697 -33.99 -2.24 -8.14
C ILE A 697 -35.26 -2.11 -9.01
N PRO A 698 -35.21 -1.71 -10.30
CA PRO A 698 -36.38 -1.70 -11.17
C PRO A 698 -37.07 -3.06 -11.34
N PHE A 699 -36.27 -4.15 -11.45
CA PHE A 699 -36.79 -5.51 -11.49
C PHE A 699 -37.49 -5.87 -10.16
N ALA A 700 -36.82 -5.60 -9.03
CA ALA A 700 -37.36 -5.86 -7.71
C ALA A 700 -38.57 -5.02 -7.37
N ALA A 701 -38.66 -3.80 -7.92
CA ALA A 701 -39.84 -2.94 -7.79
C ALA A 701 -41.04 -3.42 -8.66
N GLY A 702 -40.86 -4.45 -9.49
CA GLY A 702 -41.92 -5.02 -10.29
C GLY A 702 -42.28 -4.24 -11.56
N ILE A 703 -41.34 -3.35 -12.04
CA ILE A 703 -41.59 -2.55 -13.25
C ILE A 703 -41.77 -3.49 -14.47
N PHE A 704 -40.95 -4.52 -14.60
CA PHE A 704 -41.05 -5.51 -15.68
C PHE A 704 -42.31 -6.37 -15.55
N TYR A 705 -42.76 -6.64 -14.34
CA TYR A 705 -44.03 -7.33 -14.10
C TYR A 705 -45.22 -6.48 -14.51
N ALA A 706 -45.20 -5.16 -14.17
CA ALA A 706 -46.28 -4.25 -14.49
C ALA A 706 -46.44 -3.97 -15.97
N PHE A 707 -45.35 -3.74 -16.71
CA PHE A 707 -45.42 -3.26 -18.10
C PHE A 707 -45.26 -4.38 -19.15
N PHE A 708 -44.61 -5.49 -18.80
CA PHE A 708 -44.29 -6.55 -19.77
C PHE A 708 -44.83 -7.92 -19.37
N ASN A 709 -45.64 -8.04 -18.33
CA ASN A 709 -46.05 -9.32 -17.73
C ASN A 709 -44.88 -10.27 -17.47
N GLY A 710 -43.70 -9.71 -17.15
CA GLY A 710 -42.49 -10.46 -16.87
C GLY A 710 -42.54 -11.21 -15.53
N PRO A 711 -41.55 -12.04 -15.22
CA PRO A 711 -41.51 -12.76 -13.96
C PRO A 711 -41.35 -11.80 -12.77
N LYS A 712 -41.95 -12.11 -11.63
CA LYS A 712 -41.69 -11.46 -10.35
C LYS A 712 -40.30 -11.83 -9.88
N LEU A 713 -39.51 -10.88 -9.40
CA LEU A 713 -38.23 -11.16 -8.76
C LEU A 713 -38.48 -11.67 -7.34
N ASP A 714 -38.19 -12.93 -7.14
CA ASP A 714 -38.25 -13.55 -5.81
C ASP A 714 -37.15 -12.97 -4.90
N PRO A 715 -37.46 -12.59 -3.63
CA PRO A 715 -36.47 -12.10 -2.68
C PRO A 715 -35.27 -13.05 -2.46
N MET A 716 -35.43 -14.36 -2.62
CA MET A 716 -34.34 -15.33 -2.53
C MET A 716 -33.34 -15.18 -3.69
N ILE A 717 -33.87 -14.99 -4.92
CA ILE A 717 -33.02 -14.73 -6.11
C ILE A 717 -32.26 -13.40 -5.94
N ALA A 718 -32.92 -12.39 -5.39
CA ALA A 718 -32.29 -11.10 -5.07
C ALA A 718 -31.12 -11.30 -4.05
N ALA A 719 -31.32 -12.09 -2.99
CA ALA A 719 -30.28 -12.40 -2.00
C ALA A 719 -29.11 -13.16 -2.61
N PHE A 720 -29.39 -14.12 -3.50
CA PHE A 720 -28.34 -14.87 -4.22
C PHE A 720 -27.50 -13.95 -5.12
N ALA A 721 -28.14 -13.10 -5.92
CA ALA A 721 -27.46 -12.13 -6.78
C ALA A 721 -26.53 -11.20 -5.99
N MET A 722 -26.99 -10.71 -4.82
CA MET A 722 -26.18 -9.84 -3.96
C MET A 722 -24.98 -10.56 -3.33
N SER A 723 -25.16 -11.82 -2.91
CA SER A 723 -24.02 -12.62 -2.42
C SER A 723 -22.98 -12.83 -3.50
N PHE A 724 -23.41 -13.09 -4.73
CA PHE A 724 -22.51 -13.27 -5.88
C PHE A 724 -21.79 -11.96 -6.27
N SER A 725 -22.46 -10.82 -6.17
CA SER A 725 -21.85 -9.50 -6.39
C SER A 725 -20.64 -9.28 -5.49
N SER A 726 -20.74 -9.60 -4.21
CA SER A 726 -19.63 -9.48 -3.26
C SER A 726 -18.44 -10.39 -3.64
N VAL A 727 -18.71 -11.61 -4.10
CA VAL A 727 -17.67 -12.56 -4.54
C VAL A 727 -16.97 -12.05 -5.81
N SER A 728 -17.71 -11.48 -6.76
CA SER A 728 -17.15 -10.97 -8.01
C SER A 728 -16.20 -9.77 -7.77
N VAL A 729 -16.60 -8.81 -6.95
CA VAL A 729 -15.77 -7.66 -6.57
C VAL A 729 -14.49 -8.12 -5.88
N LEU A 730 -14.61 -9.08 -4.98
CA LEU A 730 -13.51 -9.64 -4.26
C LEU A 730 -12.53 -10.40 -5.17
N GLY A 731 -13.05 -11.23 -6.06
CA GLY A 731 -12.27 -11.93 -7.10
C GLY A 731 -11.51 -10.97 -8.00
N ASN A 732 -12.15 -9.86 -8.41
CA ASN A 732 -11.49 -8.82 -9.20
C ASN A 732 -10.38 -8.11 -8.42
N ALA A 733 -10.58 -7.78 -7.14
CA ALA A 733 -9.53 -7.19 -6.30
C ALA A 733 -8.32 -8.12 -6.16
N LEU A 734 -8.55 -9.43 -5.99
CA LEU A 734 -7.48 -10.44 -5.90
C LEU A 734 -6.71 -10.62 -7.22
N ARG A 735 -7.24 -10.22 -8.37
CA ARG A 735 -6.53 -10.21 -9.65
C ARG A 735 -5.24 -9.39 -9.60
N LEU A 736 -5.20 -8.33 -8.77
CA LEU A 736 -3.99 -7.53 -8.56
C LEU A 736 -2.79 -8.33 -8.02
N LYS A 737 -2.99 -9.46 -7.36
CA LYS A 737 -1.89 -10.34 -6.93
C LYS A 737 -1.04 -10.84 -8.10
N PHE A 738 -1.66 -11.00 -9.26
CA PHE A 738 -0.99 -11.49 -10.48
C PHE A 738 -0.40 -10.34 -11.33
N PHE A 739 -0.55 -9.10 -10.87
CA PHE A 739 0.06 -7.95 -11.55
C PHE A 739 1.59 -8.06 -11.50
N LYS A 740 2.22 -7.93 -12.66
CA LYS A 740 3.68 -7.93 -12.77
C LYS A 740 4.16 -6.48 -12.82
N VAL A 741 4.89 -6.08 -11.80
CA VAL A 741 5.65 -4.83 -11.80
C VAL A 741 6.85 -5.06 -12.71
N LYS A 742 6.83 -4.47 -13.92
CA LYS A 742 7.94 -4.59 -14.89
C LYS A 742 8.61 -3.24 -15.07
#